data_65b90ba96e55da61c63b6c5cd7bbea5c
#
_entry.id   65b90ba96e55da61c63b6c5cd7bbea5c
#
_cell.length_a   1.000
_cell.length_b   1.000
_cell.length_c   1.000
_cell.angle_alpha   90.00
_cell.angle_beta   90.00
_cell.angle_gamma   90.00
#
_symmetry.space_group_name_H-M   'P 1'
#
loop_
_entity.id
_entity.type
_entity.pdbx_description
1 polymer ?
#
loop_
_entity_poly.entity_id
_entity_poly.type
_entity_poly.pdbx_seq_one_letter_code
_entity_poly.pdbx_strand_id
1 'polypeptide(L)'
;MIAVKDGFVRVAAATPRVSVANVEENARRVGEMVHQAAEAGCGAVCFPELALTGYTCGDLFRDRALLSGAERALASLLEETAGLDILCAVGVPVPWNGALYNCAAVFHKGRLLGLPAKSCIPNYSEFYEARHFTPAPAPVEVSYAGQRAPLGRGLLFCCENVPDLVVGVEICEDLWSPAPPSTSLAQNGATVVLNPSCSDETIGKAEYRRELVRQHSGRLLCAYVYTDSGLGESTTDMVFAGHDLIAENGALLGESQLFTTGLVTADVDLERLSQERRRMNTWQPAFDRDVVRVPFRYQASTLEAFQPQRDFARTPFVPRDAAGLSDRCQLILTMQSVGLASRLSAIHGKVAVVGLSGGLDSTLALLVTVRAFDRLGLDRNGIHALSMPCFGTTSRTMSNAQRIAQELGVSFREVSIEKAVRQHFLDIGQEETSLDVTFENSQARERTQVLMDTANRLGGIVIGTGDLSELALGWATYNGDHMSMYGVNASIPKTLVRHLVRYVADHSEPRLQGALLDVLDTPVSPELLPPKDGEIAQKTEELVGPYELHDFFLYYMLRFGFAPGKIYRMACRAFAGEYDAPTVKKWLSTFYRRFFTQQFKRSCLPDGPKVGSVTLSPRGDWRMPSDASWRLWEQELQSL
;
A
#
# COMPACT_ATOMS: atom_id res chain seq x y z
N MET A 1 -20.67 -5.17 -9.16
CA MET A 1 -19.54 -5.23 -10.11
C MET A 1 -18.30 -4.52 -9.59
N ILE A 2 -17.93 -4.78 -8.33
CA ILE A 2 -16.79 -4.08 -7.69
C ILE A 2 -15.46 -4.70 -8.10
N ALA A 3 -15.41 -6.02 -8.28
CA ALA A 3 -14.15 -6.75 -8.45
C ALA A 3 -13.46 -6.57 -9.80
N VAL A 4 -14.19 -6.72 -10.89
CA VAL A 4 -13.59 -6.65 -12.24
C VAL A 4 -13.20 -5.21 -12.57
N LYS A 5 -14.01 -4.24 -12.17
CA LYS A 5 -13.71 -2.81 -12.36
C LYS A 5 -12.52 -2.34 -11.52
N ASP A 6 -12.33 -2.95 -10.33
CA ASP A 6 -11.34 -2.51 -9.35
C ASP A 6 -10.10 -3.43 -9.32
N GLY A 7 -10.04 -4.46 -10.17
CA GLY A 7 -8.88 -5.33 -10.31
C GLY A 7 -8.63 -6.30 -9.14
N PHE A 8 -9.62 -6.55 -8.27
CA PHE A 8 -9.48 -7.54 -7.19
C PHE A 8 -9.85 -8.93 -7.66
N VAL A 9 -9.03 -9.92 -7.29
CA VAL A 9 -9.31 -11.36 -7.47
C VAL A 9 -9.01 -12.08 -6.17
N ARG A 10 -9.91 -12.97 -5.73
CA ARG A 10 -9.63 -13.85 -4.59
C ARG A 10 -8.85 -15.06 -5.06
N VAL A 11 -7.75 -15.35 -4.36
CA VAL A 11 -6.94 -16.54 -4.56
C VAL A 11 -6.94 -17.39 -3.29
N ALA A 12 -6.69 -18.68 -3.47
CA ALA A 12 -6.66 -19.63 -2.36
C ALA A 12 -5.42 -20.53 -2.41
N ALA A 13 -4.85 -20.81 -1.24
CA ALA A 13 -3.96 -21.93 -0.97
C ALA A 13 -4.77 -22.98 -0.21
N ALA A 14 -4.76 -24.22 -0.70
CA ALA A 14 -5.61 -25.29 -0.20
C ALA A 14 -4.78 -26.54 0.15
N THR A 15 -4.63 -26.83 1.44
CA THR A 15 -3.88 -28.00 1.92
C THR A 15 -4.83 -29.11 2.38
N PRO A 16 -5.09 -30.13 1.54
CA PRO A 16 -5.84 -31.32 1.95
C PRO A 16 -4.98 -32.23 2.85
N ARG A 17 -5.65 -33.08 3.64
CA ARG A 17 -4.96 -34.23 4.22
C ARG A 17 -4.68 -35.24 3.10
N VAL A 18 -3.42 -35.60 2.90
CA VAL A 18 -3.01 -36.57 1.88
C VAL A 18 -3.08 -37.98 2.42
N SER A 19 -3.25 -38.97 1.54
CA SER A 19 -3.05 -40.40 1.78
C SER A 19 -2.07 -40.91 0.74
N VAL A 20 -0.85 -41.26 1.15
CA VAL A 20 0.23 -41.64 0.24
C VAL A 20 -0.21 -42.80 -0.68
N ALA A 21 -0.06 -42.65 -1.98
CA ALA A 21 -0.46 -43.56 -3.06
C ALA A 21 -1.97 -43.86 -3.16
N ASN A 22 -2.83 -43.20 -2.39
CA ASN A 22 -4.29 -43.36 -2.49
C ASN A 22 -4.89 -42.24 -3.36
N VAL A 23 -4.70 -42.37 -4.66
CA VAL A 23 -5.04 -41.31 -5.65
C VAL A 23 -6.53 -40.97 -5.70
N GLU A 24 -7.41 -41.97 -5.48
CA GLU A 24 -8.86 -41.76 -5.52
C GLU A 24 -9.34 -40.92 -4.34
N GLU A 25 -8.86 -41.24 -3.12
CA GLU A 25 -9.19 -40.46 -1.92
C GLU A 25 -8.58 -39.06 -1.95
N ASN A 26 -7.37 -38.92 -2.47
CA ASN A 26 -6.74 -37.60 -2.62
C ASN A 26 -7.49 -36.73 -3.62
N ALA A 27 -7.90 -37.27 -4.79
CA ALA A 27 -8.70 -36.55 -5.77
C ALA A 27 -10.05 -36.11 -5.20
N ARG A 28 -10.74 -36.99 -4.43
CA ARG A 28 -11.99 -36.65 -3.75
C ARG A 28 -11.81 -35.46 -2.80
N ARG A 29 -10.76 -35.48 -1.96
CA ARG A 29 -10.47 -34.38 -1.02
C ARG A 29 -10.11 -33.08 -1.75
N VAL A 30 -9.34 -33.18 -2.82
CA VAL A 30 -9.03 -32.02 -3.68
C VAL A 30 -10.32 -31.46 -4.27
N GLY A 31 -11.20 -32.30 -4.82
CA GLY A 31 -12.51 -31.89 -5.36
C GLY A 31 -13.35 -31.15 -4.33
N GLU A 32 -13.48 -31.69 -3.12
CA GLU A 32 -14.20 -31.04 -2.01
C GLU A 32 -13.64 -29.66 -1.70
N MET A 33 -12.32 -29.48 -1.70
CA MET A 33 -11.70 -28.18 -1.45
C MET A 33 -11.81 -27.22 -2.64
N VAL A 34 -11.87 -27.73 -3.88
CA VAL A 34 -12.21 -26.88 -5.06
C VAL A 34 -13.61 -26.31 -4.92
N HIS A 35 -14.59 -27.14 -4.50
CA HIS A 35 -15.94 -26.65 -4.21
C HIS A 35 -15.96 -25.59 -3.10
N GLN A 36 -15.27 -25.81 -1.98
CA GLN A 36 -15.15 -24.84 -0.90
C GLN A 36 -14.51 -23.52 -1.38
N ALA A 37 -13.45 -23.58 -2.20
CA ALA A 37 -12.82 -22.39 -2.76
C ALA A 37 -13.76 -21.64 -3.71
N ALA A 38 -14.52 -22.36 -4.54
CA ALA A 38 -15.52 -21.76 -5.43
C ALA A 38 -16.66 -21.09 -4.65
N GLU A 39 -17.17 -21.73 -3.60
CA GLU A 39 -18.18 -21.17 -2.67
C GLU A 39 -17.66 -19.94 -1.94
N ALA A 40 -16.37 -19.93 -1.59
CA ALA A 40 -15.71 -18.76 -1.01
C ALA A 40 -15.48 -17.62 -2.05
N GLY A 41 -15.84 -17.83 -3.32
CA GLY A 41 -15.70 -16.85 -4.40
C GLY A 41 -14.26 -16.68 -4.90
N CYS A 42 -13.43 -17.72 -4.78
CA CYS A 42 -12.07 -17.70 -5.30
C CYS A 42 -12.05 -17.82 -6.84
N GLY A 43 -11.26 -16.97 -7.49
CA GLY A 43 -10.97 -17.09 -8.91
C GLY A 43 -9.88 -18.11 -9.22
N ALA A 44 -8.94 -18.34 -8.28
CA ALA A 44 -7.90 -19.34 -8.42
C ALA A 44 -7.62 -20.07 -7.11
N VAL A 45 -7.26 -21.36 -7.21
CA VAL A 45 -6.85 -22.19 -6.08
C VAL A 45 -5.60 -22.99 -6.43
N CYS A 46 -4.64 -23.02 -5.51
CA CYS A 46 -3.42 -23.79 -5.59
C CYS A 46 -3.46 -24.93 -4.57
N PHE A 47 -3.08 -26.14 -4.99
CA PHE A 47 -2.92 -27.32 -4.16
C PHE A 47 -1.43 -27.69 -4.05
N PRO A 48 -1.03 -28.52 -3.07
CA PRO A 48 0.36 -28.91 -2.89
C PRO A 48 0.96 -29.68 -4.07
N GLU A 49 2.26 -29.73 -4.08
CA GLU A 49 3.08 -30.56 -4.96
C GLU A 49 2.68 -32.03 -4.84
N LEU A 50 2.47 -32.71 -5.99
CA LEU A 50 2.08 -34.12 -6.07
C LEU A 50 0.84 -34.49 -5.23
N ALA A 51 -0.08 -33.54 -5.03
CA ALA A 51 -1.24 -33.69 -4.16
C ALA A 51 -2.13 -34.91 -4.49
N LEU A 52 -2.17 -35.34 -5.75
CA LEU A 52 -2.96 -36.51 -6.13
C LEU A 52 -2.34 -37.85 -5.70
N THR A 53 -1.03 -37.93 -5.59
CA THR A 53 -0.33 -39.16 -5.20
C THR A 53 0.17 -39.15 -3.76
N GLY A 54 0.45 -37.98 -3.22
CA GLY A 54 1.38 -37.73 -2.14
C GLY A 54 2.80 -37.61 -2.70
N TYR A 55 3.60 -36.75 -2.07
CA TYR A 55 5.00 -36.52 -2.41
C TYR A 55 5.89 -37.70 -1.99
N THR A 56 5.58 -38.32 -0.87
CA THR A 56 6.41 -39.34 -0.23
C THR A 56 6.20 -40.77 -0.76
N CYS A 57 5.79 -40.90 -2.02
CA CYS A 57 5.58 -42.20 -2.67
C CYS A 57 6.87 -42.98 -2.95
N GLY A 58 8.05 -42.34 -2.95
CA GLY A 58 9.33 -42.99 -3.19
C GLY A 58 9.37 -43.78 -4.50
N ASP A 59 9.89 -45.02 -4.48
CA ASP A 59 10.02 -45.87 -5.68
C ASP A 59 8.69 -46.29 -6.31
N LEU A 60 7.54 -46.02 -5.65
CA LEU A 60 6.22 -46.24 -6.25
C LEU A 60 5.98 -45.32 -7.46
N PHE A 61 6.68 -44.23 -7.59
CA PHE A 61 6.65 -43.39 -8.80
C PHE A 61 7.10 -44.12 -10.07
N ARG A 62 7.71 -45.30 -9.96
CA ARG A 62 8.04 -46.19 -11.07
C ARG A 62 6.91 -47.15 -11.43
N ASP A 63 5.91 -47.26 -10.54
CA ASP A 63 4.82 -48.23 -10.73
C ASP A 63 3.77 -47.65 -11.68
N ARG A 64 3.45 -48.42 -12.71
CA ARG A 64 2.43 -48.06 -13.69
C ARG A 64 1.04 -47.90 -13.07
N ALA A 65 0.72 -48.68 -12.02
CA ALA A 65 -0.57 -48.59 -11.36
C ALA A 65 -0.77 -47.20 -10.72
N LEU A 66 0.27 -46.68 -10.03
CA LEU A 66 0.23 -45.35 -9.44
C LEU A 66 0.08 -44.25 -10.49
N LEU A 67 0.91 -44.30 -11.55
CA LEU A 67 0.88 -43.27 -12.60
C LEU A 67 -0.43 -43.26 -13.39
N SER A 68 -0.93 -44.47 -13.80
CA SER A 68 -2.23 -44.58 -14.47
C SER A 68 -3.38 -44.23 -13.53
N GLY A 69 -3.24 -44.51 -12.23
CA GLY A 69 -4.21 -44.11 -11.22
C GLY A 69 -4.29 -42.61 -11.09
N ALA A 70 -3.16 -41.90 -11.02
CA ALA A 70 -3.09 -40.45 -10.94
C ALA A 70 -3.71 -39.77 -12.18
N GLU A 71 -3.46 -40.32 -13.37
CA GLU A 71 -4.07 -39.81 -14.60
C GLU A 71 -5.60 -39.96 -14.61
N ARG A 72 -6.13 -41.13 -14.22
CA ARG A 72 -7.58 -41.34 -14.09
C ARG A 72 -8.21 -40.47 -13.01
N ALA A 73 -7.55 -40.32 -11.87
CA ALA A 73 -8.00 -39.44 -10.78
C ALA A 73 -8.11 -37.99 -11.22
N LEU A 74 -7.12 -37.50 -12.01
CA LEU A 74 -7.21 -36.17 -12.60
C LEU A 74 -8.38 -36.07 -13.59
N ALA A 75 -8.57 -37.07 -14.47
CA ALA A 75 -9.70 -37.08 -15.40
C ALA A 75 -11.04 -36.97 -14.67
N SER A 76 -11.25 -37.75 -13.61
CA SER A 76 -12.46 -37.68 -12.78
C SER A 76 -12.62 -36.30 -12.12
N LEU A 77 -11.53 -35.71 -11.62
CA LEU A 77 -11.54 -34.37 -11.00
C LEU A 77 -11.92 -33.28 -12.02
N LEU A 78 -11.43 -33.38 -13.26
CA LEU A 78 -11.80 -32.48 -14.36
C LEU A 78 -13.31 -32.55 -14.66
N GLU A 79 -13.89 -33.76 -14.69
CA GLU A 79 -15.33 -33.96 -14.90
C GLU A 79 -16.16 -33.40 -13.73
N GLU A 80 -15.78 -33.70 -12.49
CA GLU A 80 -16.45 -33.24 -11.26
C GLU A 80 -16.49 -31.72 -11.19
N THR A 81 -15.38 -31.06 -11.55
CA THR A 81 -15.24 -29.61 -11.42
C THR A 81 -15.65 -28.82 -12.67
N ALA A 82 -16.18 -29.47 -13.72
CA ALA A 82 -16.53 -28.83 -14.99
C ALA A 82 -17.56 -27.70 -14.87
N GLY A 83 -18.41 -27.75 -13.84
CA GLY A 83 -19.40 -26.69 -13.53
C GLY A 83 -18.84 -25.49 -12.77
N LEU A 84 -17.63 -25.57 -12.23
CA LEU A 84 -17.05 -24.56 -11.36
C LEU A 84 -16.18 -23.57 -12.15
N ASP A 85 -16.41 -22.28 -11.96
CA ASP A 85 -15.72 -21.21 -12.69
C ASP A 85 -14.50 -20.71 -11.89
N ILE A 86 -13.56 -21.62 -11.64
CA ILE A 86 -12.35 -21.39 -10.86
C ILE A 86 -11.14 -22.01 -11.58
N LEU A 87 -10.00 -21.30 -11.58
CA LEU A 87 -8.73 -21.80 -12.08
C LEU A 87 -8.06 -22.65 -10.98
N CYS A 88 -7.75 -23.91 -11.26
CA CYS A 88 -7.13 -24.82 -10.32
C CYS A 88 -5.71 -25.20 -10.74
N ALA A 89 -4.79 -25.33 -9.80
CA ALA A 89 -3.45 -25.89 -9.99
C ALA A 89 -3.26 -27.03 -8.97
N VAL A 90 -3.11 -28.28 -9.45
CA VAL A 90 -3.05 -29.49 -8.63
C VAL A 90 -1.81 -30.31 -8.96
N GLY A 91 -0.98 -30.63 -7.97
CA GLY A 91 0.25 -31.41 -8.17
C GLY A 91 0.01 -32.85 -8.63
N VAL A 92 0.68 -33.27 -9.73
CA VAL A 92 0.52 -34.59 -10.35
C VAL A 92 1.80 -35.05 -11.04
N PRO A 93 2.19 -36.36 -10.97
CA PRO A 93 3.29 -36.91 -11.75
C PRO A 93 2.83 -37.20 -13.20
N VAL A 94 3.60 -36.74 -14.20
CA VAL A 94 3.26 -36.92 -15.62
C VAL A 94 4.35 -37.70 -16.34
N PRO A 95 4.10 -38.95 -16.78
CA PRO A 95 5.03 -39.69 -17.63
C PRO A 95 4.93 -39.20 -19.09
N TRP A 96 6.06 -38.86 -19.69
CA TRP A 96 6.14 -38.49 -21.09
C TRP A 96 7.50 -38.80 -21.68
N ASN A 97 7.52 -39.40 -22.88
CA ASN A 97 8.73 -39.72 -23.67
C ASN A 97 9.83 -40.44 -22.87
N GLY A 98 9.45 -41.42 -22.06
CA GLY A 98 10.37 -42.22 -21.26
C GLY A 98 10.92 -41.54 -19.99
N ALA A 99 10.47 -40.34 -19.68
CA ALA A 99 10.79 -39.59 -18.48
C ALA A 99 9.53 -39.37 -17.62
N LEU A 100 9.74 -39.04 -16.35
CA LEU A 100 8.68 -38.64 -15.42
C LEU A 100 8.90 -37.19 -14.98
N TYR A 101 7.84 -36.40 -15.01
CA TYR A 101 7.86 -34.99 -14.66
C TYR A 101 6.96 -34.73 -13.46
N ASN A 102 7.46 -33.95 -12.53
CA ASN A 102 6.69 -33.38 -11.42
C ASN A 102 5.98 -32.12 -11.94
N CYS A 103 4.66 -32.20 -12.08
CA CYS A 103 3.85 -31.16 -12.72
C CYS A 103 2.75 -30.63 -11.81
N ALA A 104 2.27 -29.44 -12.13
CA ALA A 104 0.98 -28.95 -11.70
C ALA A 104 -0.02 -29.05 -12.86
N ALA A 105 -1.10 -29.80 -12.72
CA ALA A 105 -2.20 -29.75 -13.65
C ALA A 105 -2.98 -28.46 -13.45
N VAL A 106 -2.90 -27.54 -14.42
CA VAL A 106 -3.68 -26.31 -14.42
C VAL A 106 -4.92 -26.50 -15.29
N PHE A 107 -6.10 -26.31 -14.70
CA PHE A 107 -7.37 -26.51 -15.38
C PHE A 107 -8.42 -25.48 -14.97
N HIS A 108 -9.41 -25.30 -15.83
CA HIS A 108 -10.55 -24.42 -15.63
C HIS A 108 -11.79 -25.01 -16.28
N LYS A 109 -12.86 -25.16 -15.52
CA LYS A 109 -14.15 -25.70 -16.02
C LYS A 109 -14.01 -27.04 -16.77
N GLY A 110 -13.32 -27.98 -16.15
CA GLY A 110 -13.10 -29.32 -16.73
C GLY A 110 -12.11 -29.38 -17.90
N ARG A 111 -11.57 -28.25 -18.35
CA ARG A 111 -10.57 -28.18 -19.42
C ARG A 111 -9.17 -28.13 -18.84
N LEU A 112 -8.32 -29.09 -19.17
CA LEU A 112 -6.90 -29.06 -18.86
C LEU A 112 -6.21 -27.99 -19.74
N LEU A 113 -5.66 -26.95 -19.12
CA LEU A 113 -5.03 -25.83 -19.79
C LEU A 113 -3.53 -26.05 -19.99
N GLY A 114 -2.86 -26.74 -19.07
CA GLY A 114 -1.42 -26.98 -19.16
C GLY A 114 -0.89 -27.76 -17.98
N LEU A 115 0.35 -28.21 -18.14
CA LEU A 115 1.13 -29.00 -17.19
C LEU A 115 2.49 -28.34 -16.94
N PRO A 116 2.54 -27.17 -16.25
CA PRO A 116 3.81 -26.61 -15.78
C PRO A 116 4.59 -27.66 -15.01
N ALA A 117 5.86 -27.89 -15.38
CA ALA A 117 6.71 -28.88 -14.75
C ALA A 117 7.82 -28.22 -13.93
N LYS A 118 8.24 -28.88 -12.83
CA LYS A 118 9.31 -28.44 -11.94
C LYS A 118 10.64 -28.35 -12.70
N SER A 119 11.30 -27.21 -12.59
CA SER A 119 12.56 -26.92 -13.28
C SER A 119 13.78 -27.31 -12.44
N CYS A 120 13.72 -27.05 -11.14
CA CYS A 120 14.80 -27.31 -10.19
C CYS A 120 14.46 -28.56 -9.38
N ILE A 121 15.17 -29.66 -9.66
CA ILE A 121 14.94 -30.94 -9.00
C ILE A 121 15.92 -31.09 -7.84
N PRO A 122 15.50 -31.02 -6.55
CA PRO A 122 16.40 -31.16 -5.42
C PRO A 122 16.93 -32.60 -5.29
N ASN A 123 18.23 -32.72 -5.03
CA ASN A 123 18.89 -34.00 -4.81
C ASN A 123 20.05 -33.83 -3.82
N TYR A 124 19.73 -33.32 -2.65
CA TYR A 124 20.64 -33.08 -1.55
C TYR A 124 19.95 -33.29 -0.22
N SER A 125 20.72 -33.57 0.84
CA SER A 125 20.22 -33.84 2.20
C SER A 125 19.12 -34.93 2.20
N GLU A 126 17.93 -34.61 2.68
CA GLU A 126 16.74 -35.46 2.72
C GLU A 126 16.03 -35.62 1.37
N PHE A 127 16.34 -34.77 0.38
CA PHE A 127 15.70 -34.80 -0.94
C PHE A 127 16.47 -35.66 -1.94
N TYR A 128 15.75 -36.52 -2.66
CA TYR A 128 16.28 -37.41 -3.70
C TYR A 128 15.38 -37.47 -4.95
N GLU A 129 14.74 -36.35 -5.29
CA GLU A 129 13.77 -36.28 -6.39
C GLU A 129 14.39 -36.65 -7.75
N ALA A 130 15.67 -36.36 -8.00
CA ALA A 130 16.34 -36.74 -9.23
C ALA A 130 16.42 -38.26 -9.47
N ARG A 131 16.09 -39.08 -8.44
CA ARG A 131 15.89 -40.53 -8.60
C ARG A 131 14.68 -40.85 -9.46
N HIS A 132 13.67 -39.97 -9.50
CA HIS A 132 12.39 -40.21 -10.12
C HIS A 132 12.05 -39.22 -11.22
N PHE A 133 12.32 -37.93 -11.01
CA PHE A 133 11.85 -36.84 -11.84
C PHE A 133 12.96 -36.21 -12.67
N THR A 134 12.54 -35.70 -13.84
CA THR A 134 13.40 -34.99 -14.80
C THR A 134 13.01 -33.50 -14.80
N PRO A 135 13.99 -32.57 -14.93
CA PRO A 135 13.70 -31.15 -15.04
C PRO A 135 12.77 -30.82 -16.22
N ALA A 136 11.99 -29.74 -16.05
CA ALA A 136 11.01 -29.28 -17.05
C ALA A 136 11.62 -29.11 -18.46
N PRO A 137 11.00 -29.69 -19.51
CA PRO A 137 11.40 -29.46 -20.88
C PRO A 137 10.96 -28.07 -21.38
N ALA A 138 11.39 -27.67 -22.57
CA ALA A 138 10.69 -26.65 -23.34
C ALA A 138 9.24 -27.07 -23.57
N PRO A 139 8.29 -26.14 -23.75
CA PRO A 139 6.88 -26.49 -23.92
C PRO A 139 6.64 -27.45 -25.07
N VAL A 140 5.95 -28.55 -24.81
CA VAL A 140 5.56 -29.57 -25.79
C VAL A 140 4.11 -29.96 -25.57
N GLU A 141 3.39 -30.25 -26.66
CA GLU A 141 2.01 -30.78 -26.60
C GLU A 141 2.02 -32.25 -26.20
N VAL A 142 1.26 -32.58 -25.16
CA VAL A 142 1.08 -33.96 -24.66
C VAL A 142 -0.39 -34.33 -24.56
N SER A 143 -0.68 -35.63 -24.55
CA SER A 143 -2.01 -36.17 -24.20
C SER A 143 -1.95 -36.67 -22.76
N TYR A 144 -2.81 -36.13 -21.88
CA TYR A 144 -2.91 -36.54 -20.47
C TYR A 144 -4.34 -36.36 -19.98
N ALA A 145 -4.83 -37.24 -19.15
CA ALA A 145 -6.21 -37.24 -18.66
C ALA A 145 -7.26 -37.11 -19.78
N GLY A 146 -7.04 -37.75 -20.92
CA GLY A 146 -7.94 -37.71 -22.07
C GLY A 146 -7.95 -36.40 -22.88
N GLN A 147 -7.12 -35.44 -22.53
CA GLN A 147 -7.06 -34.13 -23.18
C GLN A 147 -5.64 -33.82 -23.70
N ARG A 148 -5.53 -32.86 -24.63
CA ARG A 148 -4.24 -32.33 -25.10
C ARG A 148 -3.95 -31.01 -24.43
N ALA A 149 -2.73 -30.88 -23.92
CA ALA A 149 -2.27 -29.67 -23.24
C ALA A 149 -0.74 -29.50 -23.34
N PRO A 150 -0.21 -28.28 -23.29
CA PRO A 150 1.23 -28.05 -23.22
C PRO A 150 1.80 -28.53 -21.87
N LEU A 151 2.92 -29.25 -21.92
CA LEU A 151 3.75 -29.64 -20.79
C LEU A 151 5.09 -28.92 -20.86
N GLY A 152 5.61 -28.40 -19.76
CA GLY A 152 6.95 -27.84 -19.70
C GLY A 152 7.05 -26.56 -18.87
N ARG A 153 8.19 -25.85 -19.02
CA ARG A 153 8.41 -24.55 -18.39
C ARG A 153 7.77 -23.40 -19.20
N GLY A 154 7.62 -22.24 -18.57
CA GLY A 154 7.23 -21.02 -19.30
C GLY A 154 5.76 -20.97 -19.74
N LEU A 155 4.84 -21.63 -19.01
CA LEU A 155 3.42 -21.57 -19.29
C LEU A 155 2.77 -20.42 -18.50
N LEU A 156 2.01 -19.56 -19.21
CA LEU A 156 1.21 -18.47 -18.65
C LEU A 156 -0.26 -18.66 -18.95
N PHE A 157 -1.10 -18.63 -17.95
CA PHE A 157 -2.56 -18.75 -18.07
C PHE A 157 -3.16 -17.34 -18.03
N CYS A 158 -3.68 -16.89 -19.16
CA CYS A 158 -4.10 -15.51 -19.38
C CYS A 158 -5.63 -15.39 -19.36
N CYS A 159 -6.18 -14.64 -18.43
CA CYS A 159 -7.62 -14.41 -18.38
C CYS A 159 -8.04 -13.35 -19.39
N GLU A 160 -8.89 -13.72 -20.38
CA GLU A 160 -9.29 -12.83 -21.46
C GLU A 160 -10.17 -11.65 -21.00
N ASN A 161 -10.99 -11.84 -20.00
CA ASN A 161 -11.92 -10.82 -19.50
C ASN A 161 -11.52 -10.17 -18.16
N VAL A 162 -10.34 -10.53 -17.63
CA VAL A 162 -9.62 -9.84 -16.55
C VAL A 162 -8.16 -9.68 -17.00
N PRO A 163 -7.85 -8.70 -17.86
CA PRO A 163 -6.58 -8.64 -18.58
C PRO A 163 -5.33 -8.60 -17.68
N ASP A 164 -5.44 -8.03 -16.48
CA ASP A 164 -4.36 -8.01 -15.50
C ASP A 164 -4.21 -9.35 -14.73
N LEU A 165 -5.08 -10.34 -14.95
CA LEU A 165 -4.95 -11.66 -14.38
C LEU A 165 -4.17 -12.58 -15.33
N VAL A 166 -2.89 -12.70 -15.09
CA VAL A 166 -2.00 -13.64 -15.76
C VAL A 166 -1.35 -14.50 -14.68
N VAL A 167 -1.61 -15.80 -14.75
CA VAL A 167 -1.15 -16.77 -13.74
C VAL A 167 0.04 -17.55 -14.27
N GLY A 168 1.14 -17.56 -13.51
CA GLY A 168 2.30 -18.43 -13.71
C GLY A 168 2.36 -19.48 -12.61
N VAL A 169 3.05 -20.60 -12.88
CA VAL A 169 3.25 -21.66 -11.89
C VAL A 169 4.73 -22.03 -11.85
N GLU A 170 5.27 -22.16 -10.64
CA GLU A 170 6.54 -22.82 -10.35
C GLU A 170 6.34 -23.79 -9.19
N ILE A 171 7.23 -24.75 -8.98
CA ILE A 171 6.99 -25.85 -8.04
C ILE A 171 8.10 -25.92 -6.99
N CYS A 172 7.74 -25.71 -5.73
CA CYS A 172 8.55 -25.96 -4.52
C CYS A 172 9.98 -25.41 -4.64
N GLU A 173 10.98 -26.28 -4.90
CA GLU A 173 12.41 -25.96 -5.01
C GLU A 173 12.70 -24.87 -6.03
N ASP A 174 11.84 -24.68 -7.02
CA ASP A 174 11.99 -23.59 -7.99
C ASP A 174 12.13 -22.23 -7.29
N LEU A 175 11.36 -21.97 -6.22
CA LEU A 175 11.45 -20.74 -5.43
C LEU A 175 12.79 -20.62 -4.66
N TRP A 176 13.33 -21.75 -4.19
CA TRP A 176 14.57 -21.75 -3.37
C TRP A 176 15.82 -21.61 -4.21
N SER A 177 15.71 -21.78 -5.52
CA SER A 177 16.83 -21.64 -6.44
C SER A 177 17.31 -20.18 -6.55
N PRO A 178 18.59 -19.92 -6.90
CA PRO A 178 19.10 -18.56 -7.07
C PRO A 178 18.38 -17.74 -8.16
N ALA A 179 17.78 -18.41 -9.14
CA ALA A 179 17.04 -17.81 -10.24
C ALA A 179 15.69 -18.53 -10.45
N PRO A 180 14.69 -18.23 -9.62
CA PRO A 180 13.38 -18.87 -9.72
C PRO A 180 12.74 -18.66 -11.10
N PRO A 181 12.10 -19.68 -11.70
CA PRO A 181 11.37 -19.57 -12.97
C PRO A 181 10.33 -18.45 -12.98
N SER A 182 9.68 -18.19 -11.84
CA SER A 182 8.73 -17.09 -11.68
C SER A 182 9.31 -15.71 -12.01
N THR A 183 10.63 -15.53 -11.97
CA THR A 183 11.29 -14.28 -12.41
C THR A 183 11.01 -14.03 -13.89
N SER A 184 11.26 -15.01 -14.75
CA SER A 184 10.92 -14.92 -16.18
C SER A 184 9.41 -14.83 -16.39
N LEU A 185 8.60 -15.64 -15.68
CA LEU A 185 7.14 -15.61 -15.78
C LEU A 185 6.58 -14.21 -15.46
N ALA A 186 7.06 -13.55 -14.39
CA ALA A 186 6.63 -12.22 -14.01
C ALA A 186 7.05 -11.15 -15.03
N GLN A 187 8.29 -11.23 -15.54
CA GLN A 187 8.74 -10.34 -16.62
C GLN A 187 7.96 -10.53 -17.92
N ASN A 188 7.49 -11.75 -18.20
CA ASN A 188 6.59 -12.05 -19.30
C ASN A 188 5.11 -11.77 -19.00
N GLY A 189 4.78 -11.19 -17.84
CA GLY A 189 3.48 -10.64 -17.53
C GLY A 189 2.70 -11.33 -16.42
N ALA A 190 3.20 -12.43 -15.79
CA ALA A 190 2.50 -13.04 -14.67
C ALA A 190 2.32 -12.03 -13.51
N THR A 191 1.09 -11.84 -13.08
CA THR A 191 0.72 -11.01 -11.93
C THR A 191 0.41 -11.84 -10.70
N VAL A 192 0.09 -13.12 -10.91
CA VAL A 192 -0.13 -14.13 -9.86
C VAL A 192 0.79 -15.30 -10.13
N VAL A 193 1.53 -15.73 -9.12
CA VAL A 193 2.35 -16.95 -9.17
C VAL A 193 1.77 -17.95 -8.17
N LEU A 194 1.48 -19.16 -8.63
CA LEU A 194 1.07 -20.28 -7.80
C LEU A 194 2.29 -21.19 -7.61
N ASN A 195 2.55 -21.57 -6.37
CA ASN A 195 3.65 -22.49 -6.02
C ASN A 195 3.12 -23.68 -5.23
N PRO A 196 2.77 -24.78 -5.92
CA PRO A 196 2.60 -26.09 -5.29
C PRO A 196 3.90 -26.53 -4.62
N SER A 197 3.86 -26.81 -3.31
CA SER A 197 5.04 -27.20 -2.55
C SER A 197 4.79 -28.44 -1.70
N CYS A 198 5.87 -29.16 -1.38
CA CYS A 198 5.93 -30.15 -0.34
C CYS A 198 7.27 -29.98 0.39
N SER A 199 7.31 -29.02 1.28
CA SER A 199 8.51 -28.63 2.03
C SER A 199 8.42 -29.19 3.44
N ASP A 200 9.42 -29.98 3.83
CA ASP A 200 9.55 -30.45 5.20
C ASP A 200 9.73 -29.29 6.18
N GLU A 201 9.44 -29.52 7.44
CA GLU A 201 9.61 -28.49 8.48
C GLU A 201 10.79 -28.82 9.39
N THR A 202 11.64 -27.84 9.59
CA THR A 202 12.71 -27.84 10.58
C THR A 202 12.66 -26.54 11.39
N ILE A 203 13.30 -26.53 12.56
CA ILE A 203 13.29 -25.34 13.42
C ILE A 203 13.81 -24.12 12.68
N GLY A 204 13.00 -23.07 12.58
CA GLY A 204 13.32 -21.80 11.90
C GLY A 204 12.96 -21.76 10.40
N LYS A 205 12.62 -22.89 9.77
CA LYS A 205 12.33 -22.94 8.33
C LYS A 205 11.03 -22.19 7.97
N ALA A 206 10.02 -22.24 8.82
CA ALA A 206 8.76 -21.50 8.61
C ALA A 206 8.98 -19.99 8.53
N GLU A 207 9.84 -19.43 9.38
CA GLU A 207 10.19 -17.99 9.36
C GLU A 207 10.96 -17.63 8.07
N TYR A 208 11.97 -18.42 7.72
CA TYR A 208 12.72 -18.24 6.49
C TYR A 208 11.82 -18.33 5.24
N ARG A 209 10.92 -19.32 5.18
CA ARG A 209 9.93 -19.49 4.09
C ARG A 209 9.01 -18.28 3.97
N ARG A 210 8.51 -17.77 5.08
CA ARG A 210 7.67 -16.56 5.12
C ARG A 210 8.39 -15.35 4.55
N GLU A 211 9.63 -15.13 4.95
CA GLU A 211 10.44 -14.03 4.43
C GLU A 211 10.77 -14.21 2.95
N LEU A 212 11.12 -15.42 2.52
CA LEU A 212 11.42 -15.74 1.13
C LEU A 212 10.21 -15.43 0.23
N VAL A 213 9.02 -15.91 0.58
CA VAL A 213 7.77 -15.66 -0.17
C VAL A 213 7.45 -14.17 -0.22
N ARG A 214 7.54 -13.46 0.91
CA ARG A 214 7.30 -12.02 0.96
C ARG A 214 8.28 -11.23 0.10
N GLN A 215 9.58 -11.49 0.24
CA GLN A 215 10.60 -10.78 -0.52
C GLN A 215 10.48 -11.07 -2.02
N HIS A 216 10.22 -12.31 -2.39
CA HIS A 216 10.08 -12.70 -3.79
C HIS A 216 8.86 -12.04 -4.44
N SER A 217 7.70 -12.08 -3.77
CA SER A 217 6.49 -11.35 -4.18
C SER A 217 6.77 -9.85 -4.38
N GLY A 218 7.51 -9.21 -3.46
CA GLY A 218 7.88 -7.79 -3.55
C GLY A 218 8.84 -7.49 -4.70
N ARG A 219 9.83 -8.34 -4.92
CA ARG A 219 10.80 -8.20 -6.03
C ARG A 219 10.12 -8.31 -7.38
N LEU A 220 9.19 -9.26 -7.52
CA LEU A 220 8.49 -9.52 -8.79
C LEU A 220 7.25 -8.65 -8.99
N LEU A 221 6.86 -7.82 -8.01
CA LEU A 221 5.63 -7.03 -8.04
C LEU A 221 4.44 -7.91 -8.46
N CYS A 222 4.25 -9.03 -7.75
CA CYS A 222 3.21 -10.01 -8.04
C CYS A 222 2.49 -10.44 -6.75
N ALA A 223 1.33 -11.08 -6.91
CA ALA A 223 0.76 -11.93 -5.88
C ALA A 223 1.44 -13.29 -5.94
N TYR A 224 1.79 -13.86 -4.79
CA TYR A 224 2.45 -15.16 -4.68
C TYR A 224 1.65 -16.05 -3.73
N VAL A 225 1.21 -17.20 -4.22
CA VAL A 225 0.44 -18.20 -3.48
C VAL A 225 1.31 -19.42 -3.30
N TYR A 226 1.81 -19.62 -2.11
CA TYR A 226 2.62 -20.77 -1.71
C TYR A 226 1.70 -21.74 -0.97
N THR A 227 1.61 -22.97 -1.45
CA THR A 227 0.71 -24.00 -0.88
C THR A 227 1.53 -25.24 -0.55
N ASP A 228 1.61 -25.57 0.72
CA ASP A 228 2.50 -26.62 1.22
C ASP A 228 1.74 -27.90 1.58
N SER A 229 2.33 -29.05 1.31
CA SER A 229 1.79 -30.32 1.81
C SER A 229 1.98 -30.46 3.32
N GLY A 230 1.10 -31.18 3.96
CA GLY A 230 1.10 -31.32 5.41
C GLY A 230 0.71 -32.71 5.90
N LEU A 231 -0.37 -32.79 6.65
CA LEU A 231 -0.82 -34.02 7.29
C LEU A 231 -1.11 -35.10 6.26
N GLY A 232 -0.56 -36.28 6.52
CA GLY A 232 -0.83 -37.52 5.76
C GLY A 232 0.32 -37.96 4.84
N GLU A 233 1.30 -37.10 4.59
CA GLU A 233 2.57 -37.54 4.01
C GLU A 233 3.31 -38.50 4.95
N SER A 234 4.18 -39.35 4.40
CA SER A 234 5.00 -40.25 5.20
C SER A 234 6.00 -39.48 6.05
N THR A 235 6.12 -39.88 7.30
CA THR A 235 7.03 -39.29 8.28
C THR A 235 8.25 -40.13 8.54
N THR A 236 8.75 -40.85 7.52
CA THR A 236 9.95 -41.71 7.67
C THR A 236 11.13 -40.90 8.20
N ASP A 237 11.46 -39.79 7.54
CA ASP A 237 12.56 -38.89 7.94
C ASP A 237 12.13 -37.40 7.99
N MET A 238 11.01 -37.05 7.37
CA MET A 238 10.53 -35.67 7.22
C MET A 238 9.16 -35.47 7.86
N VAL A 239 8.91 -34.29 8.36
CA VAL A 239 7.57 -33.83 8.78
C VAL A 239 7.20 -32.61 7.97
N PHE A 240 6.02 -32.60 7.38
CA PHE A 240 5.56 -31.54 6.50
C PHE A 240 4.59 -30.61 7.22
N ALA A 241 4.77 -29.31 7.01
CA ALA A 241 4.13 -28.28 7.82
C ALA A 241 2.71 -27.90 7.39
N GLY A 242 2.37 -28.04 6.11
CA GLY A 242 1.15 -27.45 5.59
C GLY A 242 1.15 -25.91 5.74
N HIS A 243 2.30 -25.27 5.53
CA HIS A 243 2.49 -23.85 5.73
C HIS A 243 2.12 -23.05 4.49
N ASP A 244 0.85 -22.69 4.38
CA ASP A 244 0.30 -21.91 3.27
C ASP A 244 0.52 -20.42 3.48
N LEU A 245 0.96 -19.71 2.42
CA LEU A 245 1.26 -18.29 2.44
C LEU A 245 0.69 -17.60 1.20
N ILE A 246 0.01 -16.48 1.38
CA ILE A 246 -0.40 -15.60 0.29
C ILE A 246 0.21 -14.23 0.52
N ALA A 247 1.07 -13.79 -0.39
CA ALA A 247 1.71 -12.48 -0.34
C ALA A 247 1.40 -11.65 -1.60
N GLU A 248 1.35 -10.32 -1.45
CA GLU A 248 1.17 -9.36 -2.55
C GLU A 248 2.18 -8.23 -2.41
N ASN A 249 3.08 -8.10 -3.38
CA ASN A 249 4.09 -7.02 -3.39
C ASN A 249 4.79 -6.85 -2.02
N GLY A 250 5.24 -7.97 -1.43
CA GLY A 250 5.95 -8.01 -0.16
C GLY A 250 5.09 -7.96 1.11
N ALA A 251 3.78 -7.74 0.98
CA ALA A 251 2.85 -7.79 2.10
C ALA A 251 2.24 -9.19 2.24
N LEU A 252 2.28 -9.77 3.44
CA LEU A 252 1.58 -11.01 3.75
C LEU A 252 0.08 -10.71 3.89
N LEU A 253 -0.75 -11.40 3.12
CA LEU A 253 -2.21 -11.26 3.12
C LEU A 253 -2.92 -12.41 3.84
N GLY A 254 -2.35 -13.61 3.80
CA GLY A 254 -2.87 -14.79 4.46
C GLY A 254 -1.77 -15.77 4.81
N GLU A 255 -1.96 -16.50 5.89
CA GLU A 255 -1.03 -17.50 6.41
C GLU A 255 -1.81 -18.58 7.18
N SER A 256 -1.48 -19.87 6.95
CA SER A 256 -2.02 -20.98 7.75
C SER A 256 -1.27 -21.12 9.07
N GLN A 257 -1.90 -21.80 10.02
CA GLN A 257 -1.16 -22.35 11.15
C GLN A 257 -0.40 -23.61 10.69
N LEU A 258 0.79 -23.83 11.25
CA LEU A 258 1.58 -25.02 10.95
C LEU A 258 0.84 -26.29 11.40
N PHE A 259 1.02 -27.38 10.64
CA PHE A 259 0.45 -28.70 10.92
C PHE A 259 -1.09 -28.73 10.90
N THR A 260 -1.69 -27.85 10.09
CA THR A 260 -3.13 -27.84 9.86
C THR A 260 -3.46 -28.16 8.40
N THR A 261 -4.71 -28.51 8.15
CA THR A 261 -5.29 -28.62 6.81
C THR A 261 -6.37 -27.58 6.65
N GLY A 262 -6.65 -27.14 5.43
CA GLY A 262 -7.72 -26.19 5.18
C GLY A 262 -7.43 -25.24 4.03
N LEU A 263 -8.18 -24.14 4.01
CA LEU A 263 -8.17 -23.15 2.96
C LEU A 263 -7.71 -21.80 3.54
N VAL A 264 -6.67 -21.23 2.96
CA VAL A 264 -6.25 -19.83 3.20
C VAL A 264 -6.66 -19.02 1.98
N THR A 265 -7.39 -17.94 2.17
CA THR A 265 -7.86 -17.08 1.07
C THR A 265 -7.42 -15.63 1.26
N ALA A 266 -7.17 -14.94 0.15
CA ALA A 266 -6.92 -13.51 0.17
C ALA A 266 -7.37 -12.85 -1.15
N ASP A 267 -7.82 -11.60 -1.05
CA ASP A 267 -8.09 -10.76 -2.22
C ASP A 267 -6.82 -10.04 -2.66
N VAL A 268 -6.33 -10.33 -3.85
CA VAL A 268 -5.16 -9.67 -4.45
C VAL A 268 -5.59 -8.54 -5.37
N ASP A 269 -4.85 -7.44 -5.36
CA ASP A 269 -5.13 -6.24 -6.14
C ASP A 269 -4.23 -6.18 -7.39
N LEU A 270 -4.72 -6.71 -8.51
CA LEU A 270 -3.99 -6.79 -9.77
C LEU A 270 -3.69 -5.40 -10.36
N GLU A 271 -4.62 -4.45 -10.19
CA GLU A 271 -4.42 -3.08 -10.67
C GLU A 271 -3.26 -2.40 -9.93
N ARG A 272 -3.17 -2.60 -8.62
CA ARG A 272 -2.04 -2.15 -7.81
C ARG A 272 -0.71 -2.70 -8.34
N LEU A 273 -0.66 -4.01 -8.63
CA LEU A 273 0.55 -4.65 -9.15
C LEU A 273 0.95 -4.08 -10.52
N SER A 274 -0.01 -3.92 -11.42
CA SER A 274 0.20 -3.33 -12.75
C SER A 274 0.66 -1.86 -12.67
N GLN A 275 0.12 -1.08 -11.73
CA GLN A 275 0.53 0.30 -11.48
C GLN A 275 1.96 0.39 -10.92
N GLU A 276 2.31 -0.46 -9.95
CA GLU A 276 3.67 -0.48 -9.41
C GLU A 276 4.70 -0.82 -10.49
N ARG A 277 4.41 -1.77 -11.38
CA ARG A 277 5.27 -2.10 -12.54
C ARG A 277 5.43 -0.93 -13.49
N ARG A 278 4.35 -0.22 -13.83
CA ARG A 278 4.39 0.98 -14.69
C ARG A 278 5.17 2.14 -14.09
N ARG A 279 5.13 2.26 -12.77
CA ARG A 279 5.83 3.32 -12.02
C ARG A 279 7.33 3.06 -11.87
N MET A 280 7.73 1.80 -11.81
CA MET A 280 9.12 1.39 -11.62
C MET A 280 9.83 1.31 -12.98
N ASN A 281 10.62 2.32 -13.34
CA ASN A 281 11.34 2.35 -14.61
C ASN A 281 12.45 1.30 -14.75
N THR A 282 12.82 0.66 -13.65
CA THR A 282 13.74 -0.49 -13.65
C THR A 282 13.03 -1.82 -13.88
N TRP A 283 11.70 -1.84 -13.90
CA TRP A 283 10.93 -2.99 -14.34
C TRP A 283 11.05 -3.13 -15.85
N GLN A 284 11.61 -4.25 -16.30
CA GLN A 284 11.76 -4.52 -17.73
C GLN A 284 10.90 -5.72 -18.10
N PRO A 285 9.85 -5.54 -18.92
CA PRO A 285 9.08 -6.64 -19.43
C PRO A 285 9.93 -7.46 -20.42
N ALA A 286 9.77 -8.79 -20.38
CA ALA A 286 10.35 -9.71 -21.34
C ALA A 286 9.30 -10.19 -22.34
N PHE A 287 9.77 -10.68 -23.49
CA PHE A 287 8.95 -11.26 -24.55
C PHE A 287 9.64 -12.53 -25.07
N ASP A 288 9.81 -13.50 -24.17
CA ASP A 288 10.51 -14.73 -24.46
C ASP A 288 9.72 -15.61 -25.40
N ARG A 289 10.35 -16.12 -26.47
CA ARG A 289 9.70 -16.97 -27.48
C ARG A 289 9.26 -18.33 -26.95
N ASP A 290 9.92 -18.80 -25.90
CA ASP A 290 9.64 -20.09 -25.25
C ASP A 290 8.49 -20.00 -24.23
N VAL A 291 7.88 -18.82 -24.07
CA VAL A 291 6.73 -18.63 -23.18
C VAL A 291 5.43 -18.83 -23.95
N VAL A 292 4.66 -19.83 -23.53
CA VAL A 292 3.36 -20.17 -24.12
C VAL A 292 2.24 -19.51 -23.30
N ARG A 293 1.37 -18.76 -24.00
CA ARG A 293 0.21 -18.10 -23.40
C ARG A 293 -1.05 -18.92 -23.67
N VAL A 294 -1.67 -19.43 -22.61
CA VAL A 294 -2.87 -20.26 -22.67
C VAL A 294 -4.07 -19.44 -22.21
N PRO A 295 -5.05 -19.17 -23.06
CA PRO A 295 -6.20 -18.36 -22.70
C PRO A 295 -7.23 -19.14 -21.90
N PHE A 296 -7.86 -18.44 -20.93
CA PHE A 296 -9.08 -18.88 -20.26
C PHE A 296 -10.00 -17.70 -20.00
N ARG A 297 -11.26 -17.94 -19.61
CA ARG A 297 -12.24 -16.87 -19.45
C ARG A 297 -13.26 -17.21 -18.37
N TYR A 298 -13.46 -16.31 -17.41
CA TYR A 298 -14.54 -16.43 -16.44
C TYR A 298 -15.91 -16.09 -17.04
N GLN A 299 -16.96 -16.61 -16.43
CA GLN A 299 -18.32 -16.21 -16.74
C GLN A 299 -18.59 -14.80 -16.24
N ALA A 300 -19.44 -14.04 -16.93
CA ALA A 300 -19.83 -12.71 -16.51
C ALA A 300 -20.51 -12.73 -15.13
N SER A 301 -21.36 -13.74 -14.88
CA SER A 301 -22.04 -13.93 -13.60
C SER A 301 -21.09 -14.13 -12.41
N THR A 302 -19.98 -14.86 -12.61
CA THR A 302 -18.94 -15.04 -11.57
C THR A 302 -18.29 -13.71 -11.23
N LEU A 303 -17.95 -12.91 -12.24
CA LEU A 303 -17.34 -11.60 -12.06
C LEU A 303 -18.30 -10.57 -11.44
N GLU A 304 -19.58 -10.67 -11.72
CA GLU A 304 -20.64 -9.82 -11.16
C GLU A 304 -20.96 -10.17 -9.70
N ALA A 305 -20.90 -11.46 -9.36
CA ALA A 305 -21.20 -11.93 -8.00
C ALA A 305 -20.05 -11.66 -7.00
N PHE A 306 -18.84 -11.44 -7.47
CA PHE A 306 -17.68 -11.27 -6.61
C PHE A 306 -17.80 -10.04 -5.69
N GLN A 307 -17.51 -10.26 -4.41
CA GLN A 307 -17.45 -9.22 -3.38
C GLN A 307 -16.08 -9.28 -2.69
N PRO A 308 -15.25 -8.23 -2.75
CA PRO A 308 -13.98 -8.22 -2.05
C PRO A 308 -14.19 -8.30 -0.54
N GLN A 309 -13.34 -9.05 0.15
CA GLN A 309 -13.32 -9.15 1.63
C GLN A 309 -12.15 -8.38 2.24
N ARG A 310 -11.32 -7.76 1.41
CA ARG A 310 -10.15 -7.01 1.85
C ARG A 310 -10.55 -5.79 2.67
N ASP A 311 -9.87 -5.61 3.81
CA ASP A 311 -10.03 -4.44 4.66
C ASP A 311 -9.07 -3.32 4.24
N PHE A 312 -9.57 -2.09 4.26
CA PHE A 312 -8.79 -0.89 3.97
C PHE A 312 -8.61 -0.08 5.26
N ALA A 313 -7.36 0.32 5.54
CA ALA A 313 -7.10 1.19 6.67
C ALA A 313 -7.70 2.57 6.42
N ARG A 314 -8.50 3.10 7.36
CA ARG A 314 -9.05 4.46 7.30
C ARG A 314 -7.96 5.52 7.24
N THR A 315 -6.91 5.31 8.02
CA THR A 315 -5.74 6.20 8.10
C THR A 315 -4.50 5.48 7.53
N PRO A 316 -4.35 5.43 6.19
CA PRO A 316 -3.32 4.59 5.55
C PRO A 316 -1.88 5.07 5.83
N PHE A 317 -1.71 6.30 6.32
CA PHE A 317 -0.42 6.85 6.72
C PHE A 317 -0.01 6.46 8.15
N VAL A 318 -0.95 5.98 8.97
CA VAL A 318 -0.75 5.69 10.38
C VAL A 318 -0.69 4.18 10.61
N PRO A 319 0.36 3.63 11.28
CA PRO A 319 0.39 2.22 11.67
C PRO A 319 -0.78 1.85 12.56
N ARG A 320 -1.25 0.61 12.45
CA ARG A 320 -2.36 0.11 13.27
C ARG A 320 -1.92 -0.32 14.67
N ASP A 321 -0.69 -0.79 14.80
CA ASP A 321 -0.14 -1.24 16.09
C ASP A 321 0.58 -0.09 16.83
N ALA A 322 0.49 -0.11 18.15
CA ALA A 322 1.02 0.98 18.99
C ALA A 322 2.56 1.04 18.98
N ALA A 323 3.24 -0.11 18.94
CA ALA A 323 4.70 -0.15 18.92
C ALA A 323 5.24 0.38 17.59
N GLY A 324 4.70 -0.08 16.48
CA GLY A 324 5.07 0.41 15.14
C GLY A 324 4.73 1.89 14.95
N LEU A 325 3.68 2.41 15.61
CA LEU A 325 3.36 3.84 15.60
C LEU A 325 4.42 4.65 16.33
N SER A 326 4.85 4.22 17.54
CA SER A 326 5.89 4.89 18.32
C SER A 326 7.21 4.97 17.55
N ASP A 327 7.69 3.83 17.04
CA ASP A 327 8.93 3.75 16.25
C ASP A 327 8.86 4.65 15.02
N ARG A 328 7.72 4.64 14.33
CA ARG A 328 7.49 5.48 13.16
C ARG A 328 7.48 6.97 13.51
N CYS A 329 6.83 7.38 14.60
CA CYS A 329 6.85 8.77 15.05
C CYS A 329 8.28 9.24 15.36
N GLN A 330 9.05 8.44 16.09
CA GLN A 330 10.45 8.73 16.37
C GLN A 330 11.28 8.87 15.08
N LEU A 331 11.12 7.96 14.14
CA LEU A 331 11.85 8.00 12.87
C LEU A 331 11.47 9.23 12.02
N ILE A 332 10.18 9.55 11.93
CA ILE A 332 9.68 10.71 11.18
C ILE A 332 10.27 12.00 11.75
N LEU A 333 10.16 12.22 13.06
CA LEU A 333 10.71 13.42 13.74
C LEU A 333 12.23 13.51 13.55
N THR A 334 12.91 12.36 13.54
CA THR A 334 14.35 12.30 13.23
C THR A 334 14.63 12.73 11.79
N MET A 335 13.91 12.19 10.82
CA MET A 335 14.09 12.55 9.39
C MET A 335 13.83 14.05 9.15
N GLN A 336 12.74 14.59 9.72
CA GLN A 336 12.43 16.02 9.60
C GLN A 336 13.56 16.88 10.21
N SER A 337 14.01 16.56 11.42
CA SER A 337 15.06 17.32 12.12
C SER A 337 16.44 17.19 11.46
N VAL A 338 16.79 16.03 10.93
CA VAL A 338 18.04 15.82 10.15
C VAL A 338 18.00 16.65 8.87
N GLY A 339 16.87 16.65 8.15
CA GLY A 339 16.72 17.46 6.94
C GLY A 339 16.93 18.95 7.20
N LEU A 340 16.30 19.48 8.24
CA LEU A 340 16.47 20.88 8.62
C LEU A 340 17.89 21.17 9.14
N ALA A 341 18.46 20.30 9.98
CA ALA A 341 19.83 20.44 10.49
C ALA A 341 20.85 20.48 9.34
N SER A 342 20.70 19.62 8.35
CA SER A 342 21.55 19.61 7.14
C SER A 342 21.45 20.93 6.35
N ARG A 343 20.24 21.48 6.21
CA ARG A 343 20.03 22.79 5.57
C ARG A 343 20.69 23.92 6.33
N LEU A 344 20.48 23.97 7.65
CA LEU A 344 21.09 24.99 8.52
C LEU A 344 22.63 24.90 8.50
N SER A 345 23.17 23.70 8.57
CA SER A 345 24.62 23.47 8.49
C SER A 345 25.20 23.95 7.16
N ALA A 346 24.54 23.64 6.04
CA ALA A 346 25.01 24.02 4.70
C ALA A 346 25.08 25.56 4.48
N ILE A 347 24.19 26.31 5.13
CA ILE A 347 24.15 27.77 5.03
C ILE A 347 24.86 28.45 6.22
N HIS A 348 25.47 27.68 7.12
CA HIS A 348 26.03 28.17 8.39
C HIS A 348 25.03 28.95 9.24
N GLY A 349 23.73 28.60 9.10
CA GLY A 349 22.61 29.29 9.75
C GLY A 349 22.54 29.00 11.24
N LYS A 350 22.35 30.05 12.03
CA LYS A 350 22.18 29.98 13.51
C LYS A 350 20.84 30.54 13.95
N VAL A 351 20.00 30.97 13.01
CA VAL A 351 18.70 31.57 13.29
C VAL A 351 17.63 30.90 12.44
N ALA A 352 16.52 30.54 13.08
CA ALA A 352 15.30 30.07 12.42
C ALA A 352 14.11 30.89 12.89
N VAL A 353 13.23 31.29 11.97
CA VAL A 353 12.00 32.03 12.24
C VAL A 353 10.81 31.14 11.95
N VAL A 354 9.92 31.00 12.94
CA VAL A 354 8.72 30.15 12.83
C VAL A 354 7.49 30.98 13.17
N GLY A 355 6.50 30.99 12.29
CA GLY A 355 5.17 31.53 12.60
C GLY A 355 4.44 30.56 13.53
N LEU A 356 4.19 30.96 14.77
CA LEU A 356 3.55 30.12 15.77
C LEU A 356 2.13 30.60 16.07
N SER A 357 1.16 29.95 15.44
CA SER A 357 -0.27 30.25 15.63
C SER A 357 -0.85 29.64 16.91
N GLY A 358 -0.20 28.65 17.49
CA GLY A 358 -0.75 27.79 18.56
C GLY A 358 -1.58 26.62 18.05
N GLY A 359 -1.62 26.41 16.72
CA GLY A 359 -2.22 25.21 16.10
C GLY A 359 -1.22 24.09 15.91
N LEU A 360 -1.73 22.90 15.52
CA LEU A 360 -0.97 21.64 15.39
C LEU A 360 0.25 21.75 14.48
N ASP A 361 0.10 22.34 13.29
CA ASP A 361 1.14 22.33 12.25
C ASP A 361 2.32 23.23 12.65
N SER A 362 2.03 24.41 13.16
CA SER A 362 3.06 25.34 13.64
C SER A 362 3.77 24.79 14.88
N THR A 363 3.04 24.10 15.76
CA THR A 363 3.60 23.39 16.91
C THR A 363 4.55 22.28 16.46
N LEU A 364 4.15 21.42 15.53
CA LEU A 364 5.04 20.38 14.98
C LEU A 364 6.28 20.97 14.34
N ALA A 365 6.14 22.04 13.55
CA ALA A 365 7.28 22.71 12.91
C ALA A 365 8.27 23.28 13.95
N LEU A 366 7.77 23.85 15.05
CA LEU A 366 8.59 24.33 16.15
C LEU A 366 9.33 23.18 16.85
N LEU A 367 8.63 22.06 17.17
CA LEU A 367 9.24 20.89 17.80
C LEU A 367 10.36 20.28 16.94
N VAL A 368 10.15 20.21 15.62
CA VAL A 368 11.17 19.76 14.65
C VAL A 368 12.36 20.72 14.63
N THR A 369 12.10 22.03 14.67
CA THR A 369 13.14 23.07 14.67
C THR A 369 14.00 22.99 15.92
N VAL A 370 13.40 22.83 17.09
CA VAL A 370 14.12 22.62 18.37
C VAL A 370 15.02 21.37 18.27
N ARG A 371 14.50 20.25 17.81
CA ARG A 371 15.29 19.02 17.62
C ARG A 371 16.47 19.21 16.65
N ALA A 372 16.29 20.02 15.59
CA ALA A 372 17.36 20.34 14.65
C ALA A 372 18.47 21.19 15.30
N PHE A 373 18.09 22.18 16.11
CA PHE A 373 19.04 23.02 16.85
C PHE A 373 19.81 22.21 17.90
N ASP A 374 19.11 21.40 18.71
CA ASP A 374 19.75 20.50 19.67
C ASP A 374 20.77 19.56 19.01
N ARG A 375 20.41 19.00 17.85
CA ARG A 375 21.28 18.12 17.07
C ARG A 375 22.56 18.82 16.60
N LEU A 376 22.49 20.12 16.31
CA LEU A 376 23.63 20.92 15.88
C LEU A 376 24.37 21.57 17.05
N GLY A 377 23.89 21.44 18.30
CA GLY A 377 24.44 22.13 19.45
C GLY A 377 24.25 23.65 19.39
N LEU A 378 23.22 24.11 18.68
CA LEU A 378 22.89 25.54 18.58
C LEU A 378 22.04 25.98 19.76
N ASP A 379 22.21 27.25 20.16
CA ASP A 379 21.37 27.86 21.20
C ASP A 379 19.93 28.00 20.70
N ARG A 380 18.98 27.47 21.48
CA ARG A 380 17.54 27.54 21.17
C ARG A 380 17.02 28.98 21.15
N ASN A 381 17.71 29.96 21.75
CA ASN A 381 17.42 31.39 21.62
C ASN A 381 17.55 31.88 20.14
N GLY A 382 18.26 31.16 19.31
CA GLY A 382 18.30 31.40 17.85
C GLY A 382 17.02 31.01 17.12
N ILE A 383 16.08 30.34 17.77
CA ILE A 383 14.75 30.04 17.22
C ILE A 383 13.80 31.17 17.63
N HIS A 384 13.32 31.92 16.67
CA HIS A 384 12.38 33.02 16.87
C HIS A 384 10.96 32.58 16.51
N ALA A 385 10.15 32.26 17.50
CA ALA A 385 8.74 31.95 17.38
C ALA A 385 7.93 33.25 17.39
N LEU A 386 7.26 33.58 16.29
CA LEU A 386 6.44 34.78 16.15
C LEU A 386 4.95 34.44 16.19
N SER A 387 4.23 34.96 17.17
CA SER A 387 2.78 35.00 17.16
C SER A 387 2.31 36.33 16.51
N MET A 388 1.43 36.23 15.52
CA MET A 388 1.01 37.39 14.74
C MET A 388 -0.51 37.52 14.76
N PRO A 389 -1.08 38.01 15.89
CA PRO A 389 -2.52 38.15 16.03
C PRO A 389 -3.09 39.16 15.04
N CYS A 390 -4.29 38.85 14.53
CA CYS A 390 -5.13 39.70 13.71
C CYS A 390 -6.60 39.45 14.07
N PHE A 391 -7.55 39.75 13.20
CA PHE A 391 -8.99 39.73 13.46
C PHE A 391 -9.55 38.39 13.95
N GLY A 392 -8.97 37.26 13.54
CA GLY A 392 -9.47 35.91 13.86
C GLY A 392 -8.75 35.19 15.01
N THR A 393 -7.72 35.79 15.59
CA THR A 393 -6.89 35.11 16.61
C THR A 393 -7.60 35.04 17.95
N THR A 394 -7.66 33.83 18.56
CA THR A 394 -8.27 33.64 19.87
C THR A 394 -7.26 33.74 21.02
N SER A 395 -7.74 34.08 22.23
CA SER A 395 -6.87 34.14 23.43
C SER A 395 -6.29 32.76 23.79
N ARG A 396 -6.98 31.67 23.50
CA ARG A 396 -6.53 30.30 23.78
C ARG A 396 -5.31 29.92 22.94
N THR A 397 -5.39 30.12 21.62
CA THR A 397 -4.29 29.77 20.71
C THR A 397 -3.04 30.62 21.00
N MET A 398 -3.22 31.90 21.29
CA MET A 398 -2.13 32.79 21.69
C MET A 398 -1.47 32.35 22.99
N SER A 399 -2.25 31.96 24.02
CA SER A 399 -1.73 31.42 25.28
C SER A 399 -0.95 30.13 25.06
N ASN A 400 -1.43 29.23 24.20
CA ASN A 400 -0.74 27.98 23.88
C ASN A 400 0.59 28.25 23.15
N ALA A 401 0.62 29.14 22.17
CA ALA A 401 1.85 29.52 21.47
C ALA A 401 2.92 30.04 22.47
N GLN A 402 2.55 30.94 23.37
CA GLN A 402 3.46 31.48 24.38
C GLN A 402 3.97 30.42 25.36
N ARG A 403 3.08 29.57 25.89
CA ARG A 403 3.46 28.50 26.82
C ARG A 403 4.43 27.50 26.19
N ILE A 404 4.13 27.03 24.97
CA ILE A 404 5.00 26.08 24.25
C ILE A 404 6.38 26.70 24.00
N ALA A 405 6.44 27.95 23.55
CA ALA A 405 7.70 28.63 23.29
C ALA A 405 8.55 28.77 24.59
N GLN A 406 7.92 29.13 25.70
CA GLN A 406 8.58 29.23 27.02
C GLN A 406 9.12 27.89 27.50
N GLU A 407 8.31 26.83 27.46
CA GLU A 407 8.71 25.49 27.91
C GLU A 407 9.82 24.87 27.03
N LEU A 408 9.88 25.24 25.74
CA LEU A 408 10.94 24.82 24.83
C LEU A 408 12.20 25.67 24.92
N GLY A 409 12.16 26.82 25.64
CA GLY A 409 13.29 27.73 25.81
C GLY A 409 13.68 28.46 24.50
N VAL A 410 12.71 28.79 23.68
CA VAL A 410 12.93 29.56 22.42
C VAL A 410 12.54 31.01 22.56
N SER A 411 13.10 31.89 21.72
CA SER A 411 12.74 33.30 21.70
C SER A 411 11.30 33.48 21.20
N PHE A 412 10.42 34.06 22.02
CA PHE A 412 9.03 34.33 21.67
C PHE A 412 8.77 35.83 21.50
N ARG A 413 8.02 36.18 20.49
CA ARG A 413 7.60 37.55 20.26
C ARG A 413 6.20 37.61 19.65
N GLU A 414 5.36 38.50 20.19
CA GLU A 414 4.08 38.86 19.62
C GLU A 414 4.23 40.08 18.69
N VAL A 415 3.66 39.99 17.49
CA VAL A 415 3.66 41.06 16.51
C VAL A 415 2.24 41.22 15.96
N SER A 416 1.47 42.18 16.48
CA SER A 416 0.14 42.46 15.93
C SER A 416 0.27 43.01 14.52
N ILE A 417 -0.37 42.37 13.56
CA ILE A 417 -0.39 42.77 12.14
C ILE A 417 -1.63 43.59 11.77
N GLU A 418 -2.54 43.82 12.72
CA GLU A 418 -3.85 44.45 12.46
C GLU A 418 -3.74 45.81 11.80
N LYS A 419 -2.80 46.68 12.29
CA LYS A 419 -2.62 48.03 11.71
C LYS A 419 -2.12 48.01 10.26
N ALA A 420 -1.20 47.07 9.98
CA ALA A 420 -0.66 46.91 8.63
C ALA A 420 -1.74 46.43 7.65
N VAL A 421 -2.52 45.42 8.07
CA VAL A 421 -3.64 44.88 7.28
C VAL A 421 -4.73 45.93 7.05
N ARG A 422 -5.08 46.73 8.05
CA ARG A 422 -6.05 47.83 7.88
C ARG A 422 -5.54 48.88 6.90
N GLN A 423 -4.27 49.25 6.98
CA GLN A 423 -3.67 50.19 6.02
C GLN A 423 -3.70 49.57 4.62
N HIS A 424 -3.36 48.32 4.48
CA HIS A 424 -3.42 47.62 3.18
C HIS A 424 -4.83 47.57 2.61
N PHE A 425 -5.88 47.37 3.43
CA PHE A 425 -7.27 47.43 2.98
C PHE A 425 -7.62 48.82 2.41
N LEU A 426 -7.19 49.89 3.10
CA LEU A 426 -7.41 51.24 2.59
C LEU A 426 -6.70 51.45 1.24
N ASP A 427 -5.45 50.99 1.11
CA ASP A 427 -4.65 51.17 -0.10
C ASP A 427 -5.25 50.48 -1.33
N ILE A 428 -5.89 49.29 -1.14
CA ILE A 428 -6.51 48.52 -2.23
C ILE A 428 -8.01 48.75 -2.40
N GLY A 429 -8.63 49.56 -1.53
CA GLY A 429 -10.07 49.84 -1.56
C GLY A 429 -10.93 48.64 -1.05
N GLN A 430 -10.40 47.78 -0.16
CA GLN A 430 -11.14 46.69 0.47
C GLN A 430 -11.94 47.22 1.66
N GLU A 431 -13.22 46.91 1.72
CA GLU A 431 -14.04 47.21 2.90
C GLU A 431 -13.76 46.17 4.01
N GLU A 432 -13.51 46.62 5.21
CA GLU A 432 -13.21 45.74 6.37
C GLU A 432 -14.41 44.84 6.74
N THR A 433 -15.62 45.21 6.39
CA THR A 433 -16.85 44.42 6.57
C THR A 433 -17.05 43.31 5.55
N SER A 434 -16.28 43.36 4.41
CA SER A 434 -16.34 42.31 3.39
C SER A 434 -15.40 41.15 3.75
N LEU A 435 -15.95 40.13 4.41
CA LEU A 435 -15.21 38.96 4.88
C LEU A 435 -15.00 37.93 3.74
N ASP A 436 -14.40 38.37 2.65
CA ASP A 436 -14.14 37.59 1.45
C ASP A 436 -12.70 37.02 1.41
N VAL A 437 -12.34 36.37 0.31
CA VAL A 437 -11.00 35.81 0.09
C VAL A 437 -9.90 36.87 0.15
N THR A 438 -10.17 38.15 -0.15
CA THR A 438 -9.22 39.25 -0.05
C THR A 438 -8.91 39.55 1.42
N PHE A 439 -9.97 39.58 2.24
CA PHE A 439 -9.85 39.78 3.68
C PHE A 439 -8.96 38.71 4.33
N GLU A 440 -9.17 37.42 3.99
CA GLU A 440 -8.38 36.31 4.51
C GLU A 440 -6.93 36.34 4.00
N ASN A 441 -6.76 36.46 2.67
CA ASN A 441 -5.44 36.39 2.04
C ASN A 441 -4.52 37.54 2.42
N SER A 442 -5.04 38.73 2.65
CA SER A 442 -4.24 39.89 3.08
C SER A 442 -3.58 39.65 4.42
N GLN A 443 -4.31 39.05 5.38
CA GLN A 443 -3.75 38.68 6.69
C GLN A 443 -2.65 37.62 6.56
N ALA A 444 -2.87 36.59 5.76
CA ALA A 444 -1.90 35.51 5.56
C ALA A 444 -0.60 36.03 4.90
N ARG A 445 -0.72 36.94 3.92
CA ARG A 445 0.45 37.52 3.26
C ARG A 445 1.22 38.47 4.20
N GLU A 446 0.53 39.27 5.00
CA GLU A 446 1.17 40.14 5.98
C GLU A 446 1.97 39.34 7.02
N ARG A 447 1.42 38.19 7.52
CA ARG A 447 2.16 37.27 8.37
C ARG A 447 3.43 36.77 7.70
N THR A 448 3.36 36.38 6.45
CA THR A 448 4.52 35.89 5.69
C THR A 448 5.56 37.00 5.47
N GLN A 449 5.16 38.23 5.16
CA GLN A 449 6.05 39.36 5.05
C GLN A 449 6.83 39.62 6.33
N VAL A 450 6.14 39.64 7.47
CA VAL A 450 6.76 39.84 8.80
C VAL A 450 7.78 38.73 9.09
N LEU A 451 7.48 37.47 8.76
CA LEU A 451 8.40 36.34 8.95
C LEU A 451 9.65 36.49 8.06
N MET A 452 9.48 36.78 6.77
CA MET A 452 10.57 36.89 5.81
C MET A 452 11.51 38.04 6.16
N ASP A 453 10.96 39.21 6.47
CA ASP A 453 11.75 40.41 6.83
C ASP A 453 12.45 40.24 8.20
N THR A 454 11.81 39.55 9.13
CA THR A 454 12.45 39.19 10.41
C THR A 454 13.62 38.23 10.18
N ALA A 455 13.45 37.21 9.32
CA ALA A 455 14.53 36.29 8.97
C ALA A 455 15.71 37.04 8.31
N ASN A 456 15.42 37.93 7.36
CA ASN A 456 16.44 38.79 6.71
C ASN A 456 17.21 39.63 7.72
N ARG A 457 16.49 40.31 8.62
CA ARG A 457 17.08 41.16 9.64
C ARG A 457 17.99 40.42 10.61
N LEU A 458 17.63 39.15 10.94
CA LEU A 458 18.36 38.33 11.88
C LEU A 458 19.39 37.40 11.22
N GLY A 459 19.48 37.38 9.89
CA GLY A 459 20.36 36.48 9.15
C GLY A 459 19.95 35.01 9.27
N GLY A 460 18.64 34.75 9.27
CA GLY A 460 18.08 33.42 9.45
C GLY A 460 17.22 32.95 8.26
N ILE A 461 16.51 31.85 8.47
CA ILE A 461 15.57 31.27 7.52
C ILE A 461 14.17 31.12 8.10
N VAL A 462 13.15 31.21 7.26
CA VAL A 462 11.75 30.95 7.62
C VAL A 462 11.47 29.46 7.47
N ILE A 463 10.93 28.87 8.54
CA ILE A 463 10.49 27.46 8.56
C ILE A 463 9.01 27.38 8.22
N GLY A 464 8.69 26.59 7.19
CA GLY A 464 7.31 26.36 6.76
C GLY A 464 6.58 25.36 7.64
N THR A 465 5.32 25.66 7.89
CA THR A 465 4.44 24.88 8.75
C THR A 465 3.41 24.04 8.00
N GLY A 466 3.11 24.36 6.72
CA GLY A 466 2.08 23.70 5.93
C GLY A 466 2.32 22.21 5.77
N ASP A 467 1.27 21.40 5.93
CA ASP A 467 1.29 19.95 5.85
C ASP A 467 0.91 19.43 4.45
N LEU A 468 1.06 18.12 4.25
CA LEU A 468 0.79 17.45 2.98
C LEU A 468 -0.67 17.55 2.54
N SER A 469 -1.62 17.48 3.48
CA SER A 469 -3.06 17.49 3.19
C SER A 469 -3.53 18.87 2.74
N GLU A 470 -3.03 19.91 3.39
CA GLU A 470 -3.27 21.31 2.98
C GLU A 470 -2.68 21.57 1.59
N LEU A 471 -1.47 21.11 1.32
CA LEU A 471 -0.84 21.20 0.01
C LEU A 471 -1.63 20.46 -1.07
N ALA A 472 -2.19 19.30 -0.76
CA ALA A 472 -3.01 18.54 -1.70
C ALA A 472 -4.29 19.28 -2.09
N LEU A 473 -4.98 19.85 -1.10
CA LEU A 473 -6.21 20.63 -1.29
C LEU A 473 -5.96 22.06 -1.80
N GLY A 474 -4.70 22.50 -1.79
CA GLY A 474 -4.36 23.89 -2.01
C GLY A 474 -5.01 24.82 -0.98
N TRP A 475 -5.19 24.32 0.27
CA TRP A 475 -5.76 25.05 1.38
C TRP A 475 -4.69 25.90 2.06
N ALA A 476 -4.22 26.87 1.34
CA ALA A 476 -3.24 27.84 1.77
C ALA A 476 -3.33 29.09 0.86
N THR A 477 -2.95 30.23 1.38
CA THR A 477 -2.89 31.48 0.60
C THR A 477 -1.66 31.47 -0.29
N TYR A 478 -1.85 31.61 -1.61
CA TYR A 478 -0.74 31.76 -2.55
C TYR A 478 0.11 32.97 -2.20
N ASN A 479 1.43 32.78 -2.17
CA ASN A 479 2.41 33.79 -1.72
C ASN A 479 2.13 34.32 -0.30
N GLY A 480 1.55 33.47 0.55
CA GLY A 480 1.31 33.69 1.96
C GLY A 480 1.85 32.51 2.78
N ASP A 481 1.00 31.89 3.57
CA ASP A 481 1.36 30.80 4.49
C ASP A 481 1.91 29.55 3.80
N HIS A 482 1.70 29.35 2.49
CA HIS A 482 2.33 28.26 1.74
C HIS A 482 3.81 28.49 1.43
N MET A 483 4.34 29.72 1.62
CA MET A 483 5.73 30.08 1.31
C MET A 483 6.61 30.04 2.55
N SER A 484 7.80 29.50 2.35
CA SER A 484 8.86 29.47 3.37
C SER A 484 10.21 29.22 2.70
N MET A 485 11.28 29.20 3.48
CA MET A 485 12.60 28.84 2.98
C MET A 485 12.91 27.34 3.14
N TYR A 486 12.20 26.65 4.05
CA TYR A 486 12.25 25.20 4.22
C TYR A 486 10.97 24.67 4.88
N GLY A 487 10.22 23.81 4.21
CA GLY A 487 8.95 23.27 4.68
C GLY A 487 9.13 21.92 5.39
N VAL A 488 9.21 21.93 6.72
CA VAL A 488 9.51 20.71 7.50
C VAL A 488 8.35 19.70 7.51
N ASN A 489 7.09 20.16 7.37
CA ASN A 489 5.90 19.32 7.41
C ASN A 489 5.37 18.94 6.00
N ALA A 490 6.01 19.36 4.92
CA ALA A 490 5.49 19.24 3.55
C ALA A 490 5.15 17.82 3.09
N SER A 491 5.67 16.80 3.75
CA SER A 491 5.34 15.39 3.45
C SER A 491 4.59 14.68 4.59
N ILE A 492 4.08 15.41 5.57
CA ILE A 492 3.33 14.87 6.71
C ILE A 492 1.84 15.13 6.52
N PRO A 493 0.97 14.11 6.39
CA PRO A 493 -0.46 14.32 6.27
C PRO A 493 -1.07 14.74 7.62
N LYS A 494 -2.18 15.48 7.58
CA LYS A 494 -2.86 16.04 8.76
C LYS A 494 -3.20 14.97 9.80
N THR A 495 -3.65 13.81 9.36
CA THR A 495 -3.94 12.68 10.27
C THR A 495 -2.71 12.23 11.06
N LEU A 496 -1.52 12.31 10.48
CA LEU A 496 -0.26 11.90 11.13
C LEU A 496 0.30 13.01 12.02
N VAL A 497 0.07 14.30 11.71
CA VAL A 497 0.51 15.44 12.54
C VAL A 497 0.06 15.27 14.00
N ARG A 498 -1.22 14.91 14.21
CA ARG A 498 -1.77 14.68 15.57
C ARG A 498 -1.01 13.61 16.34
N HIS A 499 -0.64 12.51 15.69
CA HIS A 499 0.12 11.42 16.30
C HIS A 499 1.54 11.83 16.66
N LEU A 500 2.19 12.64 15.80
CA LEU A 500 3.54 13.15 16.09
C LEU A 500 3.55 14.11 17.28
N VAL A 501 2.60 15.04 17.36
CA VAL A 501 2.47 15.95 18.51
C VAL A 501 2.12 15.18 19.78
N ARG A 502 1.21 14.19 19.71
CA ARG A 502 0.88 13.29 20.83
C ARG A 502 2.13 12.52 21.30
N TYR A 503 2.88 11.94 20.36
CA TYR A 503 4.11 11.23 20.70
C TYR A 503 5.11 12.12 21.47
N VAL A 504 5.30 13.38 21.04
CA VAL A 504 6.17 14.31 21.75
C VAL A 504 5.60 14.65 23.12
N ALA A 505 4.28 14.87 23.23
CA ALA A 505 3.64 15.15 24.51
C ALA A 505 3.86 14.03 25.53
N ASP A 506 3.68 12.77 25.09
CA ASP A 506 3.82 11.58 25.94
C ASP A 506 5.27 11.34 26.42
N HIS A 507 6.26 11.98 25.76
CA HIS A 507 7.69 11.89 26.10
C HIS A 507 8.27 13.22 26.61
N SER A 508 7.42 14.15 27.04
CA SER A 508 7.81 15.47 27.51
C SER A 508 7.55 15.65 29.02
N GLU A 509 8.24 16.61 29.62
CA GLU A 509 7.98 17.03 30.98
C GLU A 509 6.53 17.54 31.16
N PRO A 510 5.93 17.43 32.36
CA PRO A 510 4.49 17.67 32.57
C PRO A 510 3.97 19.04 32.11
N ARG A 511 4.80 20.09 32.18
CA ARG A 511 4.39 21.43 31.73
C ARG A 511 4.26 21.53 30.21
N LEU A 512 5.25 21.03 29.48
CA LEU A 512 5.21 20.97 28.02
C LEU A 512 4.13 20.01 27.56
N GLN A 513 4.01 18.83 28.19
CA GLN A 513 2.96 17.85 27.94
C GLN A 513 1.58 18.51 27.99
N GLY A 514 1.28 19.24 29.11
CA GLY A 514 -0.01 19.91 29.28
C GLY A 514 -0.31 20.94 28.18
N ALA A 515 0.70 21.70 27.74
CA ALA A 515 0.54 22.65 26.64
C ALA A 515 0.29 21.96 25.28
N LEU A 516 1.00 20.86 24.99
CA LEU A 516 0.81 20.08 23.77
C LEU A 516 -0.55 19.37 23.72
N LEU A 517 -1.03 18.86 24.85
CA LEU A 517 -2.35 18.26 24.95
C LEU A 517 -3.46 19.29 24.69
N ASP A 518 -3.32 20.53 25.19
CA ASP A 518 -4.30 21.60 24.90
C ASP A 518 -4.33 21.98 23.41
N VAL A 519 -3.19 21.96 22.72
CA VAL A 519 -3.14 22.12 21.26
C VAL A 519 -3.88 20.98 20.54
N LEU A 520 -3.71 19.73 20.98
CA LEU A 520 -4.40 18.55 20.42
C LEU A 520 -5.92 18.64 20.58
N ASP A 521 -6.41 19.27 21.64
CA ASP A 521 -7.83 19.47 21.93
C ASP A 521 -8.42 20.75 21.28
N THR A 522 -7.59 21.53 20.59
CA THR A 522 -8.03 22.74 19.88
C THR A 522 -8.51 22.36 18.47
N PRO A 523 -9.72 22.79 18.05
CA PRO A 523 -10.20 22.56 16.70
C PRO A 523 -9.31 23.19 15.62
N VAL A 524 -9.15 22.52 14.48
CA VAL A 524 -8.39 23.04 13.33
C VAL A 524 -9.14 24.20 12.68
N SER A 525 -8.51 25.37 12.67
CA SER A 525 -9.07 26.60 12.08
C SER A 525 -7.96 27.46 11.47
N PRO A 526 -8.20 28.14 10.33
CA PRO A 526 -7.26 29.11 9.77
C PRO A 526 -7.18 30.41 10.58
N GLU A 527 -8.09 30.67 11.51
CA GLU A 527 -8.17 31.88 12.38
C GLU A 527 -8.05 33.21 11.58
N LEU A 528 -8.71 33.28 10.45
CA LEU A 528 -8.68 34.45 9.57
C LEU A 528 -9.95 35.31 9.70
N LEU A 529 -11.08 34.68 10.04
CA LEU A 529 -12.35 35.39 10.26
C LEU A 529 -12.54 35.75 11.73
N PRO A 530 -13.16 36.90 12.06
CA PRO A 530 -13.46 37.28 13.43
C PRO A 530 -14.26 36.20 14.17
N PRO A 531 -13.94 35.91 15.43
CA PRO A 531 -14.67 34.92 16.21
C PRO A 531 -16.14 35.31 16.37
N LYS A 532 -17.03 34.33 16.35
CA LYS A 532 -18.46 34.55 16.60
C LYS A 532 -18.78 34.08 18.02
N ASP A 533 -19.32 34.97 18.83
CA ASP A 533 -19.64 34.70 20.25
C ASP A 533 -18.43 34.18 21.09
N GLY A 534 -17.20 34.56 20.73
CA GLY A 534 -15.97 34.13 21.41
C GLY A 534 -15.45 32.74 20.99
N GLU A 535 -16.17 32.05 20.09
CA GLU A 535 -15.76 30.77 19.53
C GLU A 535 -15.21 30.91 18.10
N ILE A 536 -14.46 29.90 17.67
CA ILE A 536 -13.90 29.83 16.32
C ILE A 536 -15.02 29.84 15.29
N ALA A 537 -15.07 30.90 14.48
CA ALA A 537 -16.13 31.13 13.48
C ALA A 537 -16.03 30.17 12.27
N GLN A 538 -14.86 29.61 12.01
CA GLN A 538 -14.60 28.84 10.81
C GLN A 538 -13.82 27.55 11.14
N LYS A 539 -14.49 26.41 11.04
CA LYS A 539 -13.84 25.12 11.12
C LYS A 539 -13.44 24.66 9.72
N THR A 540 -12.18 24.37 9.51
CA THR A 540 -11.64 23.98 8.20
C THR A 540 -12.39 22.78 7.62
N GLU A 541 -12.67 21.76 8.42
CA GLU A 541 -13.35 20.53 7.95
C GLU A 541 -14.80 20.73 7.52
N GLU A 542 -15.48 21.78 7.98
CA GLU A 542 -16.83 22.12 7.49
C GLU A 542 -16.79 22.68 6.07
N LEU A 543 -15.69 23.31 5.67
CA LEU A 543 -15.52 23.95 4.36
C LEU A 543 -14.92 23.03 3.30
N VAL A 544 -13.88 22.31 3.67
CA VAL A 544 -13.13 21.47 2.74
C VAL A 544 -13.42 19.97 2.90
N GLY A 545 -14.01 19.55 4.02
CA GLY A 545 -14.29 18.17 4.37
C GLY A 545 -13.30 17.57 5.37
N PRO A 546 -13.65 16.39 5.93
CA PRO A 546 -12.81 15.69 6.91
C PRO A 546 -11.44 15.32 6.34
N TYR A 547 -10.38 15.68 7.06
CA TYR A 547 -9.02 15.36 6.62
C TYR A 547 -8.73 13.86 6.52
N GLU A 548 -9.38 13.03 7.32
CA GLU A 548 -9.21 11.57 7.21
C GLU A 548 -9.70 11.01 5.87
N LEU A 549 -10.77 11.57 5.30
CA LEU A 549 -11.21 11.23 3.94
C LEU A 549 -10.21 11.72 2.89
N HIS A 550 -9.73 12.96 3.03
CA HIS A 550 -8.77 13.53 2.08
C HIS A 550 -7.43 12.80 2.10
N ASP A 551 -6.92 12.43 3.26
CA ASP A 551 -5.68 11.66 3.40
C ASP A 551 -5.85 10.25 2.81
N PHE A 552 -7.01 9.62 2.99
CA PHE A 552 -7.33 8.36 2.33
C PHE A 552 -7.31 8.50 0.80
N PHE A 553 -8.00 9.51 0.25
CA PHE A 553 -8.05 9.76 -1.19
C PHE A 553 -6.66 10.06 -1.75
N LEU A 554 -5.93 10.92 -1.08
CA LEU A 554 -4.56 11.31 -1.43
C LEU A 554 -3.62 10.11 -1.48
N TYR A 555 -3.69 9.23 -0.49
CA TYR A 555 -2.84 8.05 -0.41
C TYR A 555 -3.07 7.13 -1.61
N TYR A 556 -4.30 6.76 -1.88
CA TYR A 556 -4.61 5.81 -2.94
C TYR A 556 -4.44 6.41 -4.34
N MET A 557 -4.74 7.69 -4.51
CA MET A 557 -4.51 8.40 -5.77
C MET A 557 -3.01 8.51 -6.09
N LEU A 558 -2.20 9.03 -5.18
CA LEU A 558 -0.79 9.31 -5.46
C LEU A 558 0.10 8.08 -5.34
N ARG A 559 -0.15 7.23 -4.33
CA ARG A 559 0.70 6.07 -4.11
C ARG A 559 0.47 4.98 -5.14
N PHE A 560 -0.78 4.75 -5.54
CA PHE A 560 -1.16 3.65 -6.42
C PHE A 560 -1.79 4.07 -7.74
N GLY A 561 -2.09 5.36 -7.94
CA GLY A 561 -2.70 5.85 -9.17
C GLY A 561 -4.12 5.33 -9.41
N PHE A 562 -4.85 5.00 -8.33
CA PHE A 562 -6.21 4.46 -8.47
C PHE A 562 -7.18 5.49 -9.03
N ALA A 563 -8.11 5.00 -9.84
CA ALA A 563 -9.18 5.79 -10.41
C ALA A 563 -10.21 6.22 -9.34
N PRO A 564 -10.93 7.35 -9.55
CA PRO A 564 -11.92 7.86 -8.60
C PRO A 564 -12.96 6.82 -8.16
N GLY A 565 -13.46 6.01 -9.09
CA GLY A 565 -14.47 4.99 -8.81
C GLY A 565 -13.98 3.91 -7.84
N LYS A 566 -12.74 3.45 -8.01
CA LYS A 566 -12.11 2.50 -7.08
C LYS A 566 -11.92 3.14 -5.70
N ILE A 567 -11.36 4.35 -5.64
CA ILE A 567 -11.15 5.08 -4.38
C ILE A 567 -12.48 5.30 -3.65
N TYR A 568 -13.54 5.67 -4.36
CA TYR A 568 -14.88 5.83 -3.80
C TYR A 568 -15.39 4.56 -3.12
N ARG A 569 -15.35 3.41 -3.83
CA ARG A 569 -15.85 2.14 -3.29
C ARG A 569 -15.01 1.65 -2.11
N MET A 570 -13.69 1.82 -2.17
CA MET A 570 -12.78 1.53 -1.06
C MET A 570 -13.08 2.41 0.15
N ALA A 571 -13.31 3.71 -0.04
CA ALA A 571 -13.66 4.65 1.03
C ALA A 571 -15.02 4.32 1.65
N CYS A 572 -16.05 4.07 0.85
CA CYS A 572 -17.37 3.65 1.36
C CYS A 572 -17.28 2.42 2.26
N ARG A 573 -16.37 1.48 1.95
CA ARG A 573 -16.13 0.32 2.77
C ARG A 573 -15.32 0.65 4.02
N ALA A 574 -14.21 1.39 3.88
CA ALA A 574 -13.33 1.73 4.99
C ALA A 574 -14.03 2.57 6.07
N PHE A 575 -14.93 3.46 5.66
CA PHE A 575 -15.65 4.39 6.53
C PHE A 575 -17.12 4.00 6.75
N ALA A 576 -17.47 2.73 6.51
CA ALA A 576 -18.83 2.25 6.76
C ALA A 576 -19.25 2.50 8.22
N GLY A 577 -20.43 3.09 8.40
CA GLY A 577 -20.96 3.48 9.71
C GLY A 577 -20.54 4.86 10.22
N GLU A 578 -19.59 5.55 9.56
CA GLU A 578 -19.20 6.93 9.88
C GLU A 578 -19.68 7.94 8.83
N TYR A 579 -19.46 7.60 7.56
CA TYR A 579 -19.89 8.44 6.44
C TYR A 579 -20.77 7.64 5.48
N ASP A 580 -21.87 8.25 5.06
CA ASP A 580 -22.69 7.68 4.01
C ASP A 580 -22.06 7.87 2.62
N ALA A 581 -22.50 7.07 1.68
CA ALA A 581 -21.97 7.06 0.31
C ALA A 581 -22.07 8.43 -0.40
N PRO A 582 -23.18 9.21 -0.27
CA PRO A 582 -23.26 10.56 -0.81
C PRO A 582 -22.21 11.52 -0.22
N THR A 583 -21.94 11.45 1.09
CA THR A 583 -20.92 12.27 1.76
C THR A 583 -19.52 11.93 1.25
N VAL A 584 -19.19 10.64 1.13
CA VAL A 584 -17.90 10.21 0.55
C VAL A 584 -17.76 10.74 -0.89
N LYS A 585 -18.80 10.60 -1.72
CA LYS A 585 -18.81 11.10 -3.11
C LYS A 585 -18.61 12.62 -3.18
N LYS A 586 -19.31 13.38 -2.34
CA LYS A 586 -19.19 14.85 -2.24
C LYS A 586 -17.73 15.26 -1.97
N TRP A 587 -17.11 14.67 -0.96
CA TRP A 587 -15.77 15.06 -0.56
C TRP A 587 -14.69 14.55 -1.52
N LEU A 588 -14.88 13.39 -2.13
CA LEU A 588 -14.00 12.91 -3.19
C LEU A 588 -14.05 13.82 -4.43
N SER A 589 -15.23 14.29 -4.83
CA SER A 589 -15.38 15.27 -5.91
C SER A 589 -14.70 16.60 -5.56
N THR A 590 -14.89 17.08 -4.32
CA THR A 590 -14.22 18.28 -3.81
C THR A 590 -12.70 18.12 -3.82
N PHE A 591 -12.18 16.96 -3.38
CA PHE A 591 -10.76 16.63 -3.40
C PHE A 591 -10.18 16.72 -4.82
N TYR A 592 -10.76 16.01 -5.80
CA TYR A 592 -10.24 16.03 -7.18
C TYR A 592 -10.31 17.42 -7.79
N ARG A 593 -11.44 18.12 -7.66
CA ARG A 593 -11.58 19.49 -8.16
C ARG A 593 -10.50 20.41 -7.60
N ARG A 594 -10.31 20.41 -6.27
CA ARG A 594 -9.29 21.24 -5.62
C ARG A 594 -7.89 20.80 -5.99
N PHE A 595 -7.62 19.49 -6.00
CA PHE A 595 -6.30 18.95 -6.36
C PHE A 595 -5.84 19.44 -7.74
N PHE A 596 -6.73 19.48 -8.72
CA PHE A 596 -6.41 19.98 -10.05
C PHE A 596 -6.37 21.53 -10.11
N THR A 597 -7.41 22.20 -9.67
CA THR A 597 -7.52 23.67 -9.82
C THR A 597 -6.52 24.45 -8.97
N GLN A 598 -5.95 23.84 -7.93
CA GLN A 598 -4.97 24.47 -7.04
C GLN A 598 -3.52 24.06 -7.34
N GLN A 599 -3.27 23.39 -8.46
CA GLN A 599 -1.93 22.92 -8.82
C GLN A 599 -0.90 24.06 -8.92
N PHE A 600 -1.30 25.25 -9.38
CA PHE A 600 -0.40 26.40 -9.50
C PHE A 600 0.29 26.77 -8.17
N LYS A 601 -0.35 26.52 -7.03
CA LYS A 601 0.23 26.73 -5.70
C LYS A 601 1.37 25.74 -5.44
N ARG A 602 1.26 24.50 -5.92
CA ARG A 602 2.27 23.46 -5.72
C ARG A 602 3.49 23.62 -6.62
N SER A 603 3.37 24.32 -7.73
CA SER A 603 4.48 24.55 -8.68
C SER A 603 5.66 25.29 -8.07
N CYS A 604 5.44 26.06 -7.01
CA CYS A 604 6.47 26.86 -6.33
C CYS A 604 6.70 26.44 -4.86
N LEU A 605 6.40 25.18 -4.51
CA LEU A 605 6.62 24.71 -3.14
C LEU A 605 8.07 24.82 -2.71
N PRO A 606 8.33 25.27 -1.46
CA PRO A 606 9.64 25.25 -0.85
C PRO A 606 10.26 23.85 -0.80
N ASP A 607 11.59 23.80 -0.61
CA ASP A 607 12.26 22.56 -0.27
C ASP A 607 11.76 22.03 1.08
N GLY A 608 11.74 20.72 1.22
CA GLY A 608 11.40 20.03 2.47
C GLY A 608 11.74 18.55 2.41
N PRO A 609 11.86 17.87 3.55
CA PRO A 609 12.24 16.46 3.59
C PRO A 609 11.12 15.57 3.08
N LYS A 610 11.45 14.60 2.22
CA LYS A 610 10.56 13.51 1.91
C LYS A 610 10.62 12.49 3.04
N VAL A 611 9.51 12.32 3.75
CA VAL A 611 9.42 11.40 4.90
C VAL A 611 8.66 10.13 4.55
N GLY A 612 7.53 10.27 3.85
CA GLY A 612 6.67 9.15 3.48
C GLY A 612 6.78 8.75 2.01
N SER A 613 6.02 7.71 1.63
CA SER A 613 5.94 7.23 0.24
C SER A 613 5.14 8.17 -0.69
N VAL A 614 4.44 9.16 -0.12
CA VAL A 614 3.62 10.15 -0.85
C VAL A 614 4.13 11.54 -0.52
N THR A 615 4.47 12.32 -1.53
CA THR A 615 4.76 13.76 -1.42
C THR A 615 4.25 14.50 -2.65
N LEU A 616 4.21 15.83 -2.57
CA LEU A 616 3.73 16.71 -3.64
C LEU A 616 4.83 17.63 -4.16
N SER A 617 6.09 17.31 -3.89
CA SER A 617 7.22 18.09 -4.38
C SER A 617 7.23 18.14 -5.92
N PRO A 618 7.24 19.34 -6.53
CA PRO A 618 7.28 19.48 -7.99
C PRO A 618 8.63 19.06 -8.58
N ARG A 619 9.65 18.88 -7.75
CA ARG A 619 10.99 18.45 -8.16
C ARG A 619 11.12 16.93 -8.33
N GLY A 620 10.22 16.15 -7.73
CA GLY A 620 10.33 14.69 -7.73
C GLY A 620 9.00 13.96 -7.94
N ASP A 621 8.15 13.91 -6.93
CA ASP A 621 7.06 12.93 -6.85
C ASP A 621 5.83 13.27 -7.68
N TRP A 622 5.47 14.57 -7.82
CA TRP A 622 4.27 14.95 -8.56
C TRP A 622 4.52 16.15 -9.48
N ARG A 623 4.48 15.89 -10.77
CA ARG A 623 4.66 16.90 -11.82
C ARG A 623 3.40 16.94 -12.68
N MET A 624 2.54 17.90 -12.41
CA MET A 624 1.32 18.12 -13.16
C MET A 624 1.29 19.57 -13.68
N PRO A 625 0.89 19.83 -14.94
CA PRO A 625 0.67 21.21 -15.41
C PRO A 625 -0.46 21.86 -14.63
N SER A 626 -0.34 23.17 -14.39
CA SER A 626 -1.31 23.92 -13.58
C SER A 626 -2.67 24.12 -14.27
N ASP A 627 -2.71 23.96 -15.57
CA ASP A 627 -3.87 24.09 -16.44
C ASP A 627 -4.48 22.73 -16.85
N ALA A 628 -4.08 21.63 -16.18
CA ALA A 628 -4.65 20.33 -16.43
C ALA A 628 -6.16 20.30 -16.13
N SER A 629 -6.94 19.77 -17.07
CA SER A 629 -8.37 19.58 -16.89
C SER A 629 -8.66 18.35 -16.04
N TRP A 630 -9.56 18.48 -15.07
CA TRP A 630 -10.03 17.36 -14.24
C TRP A 630 -11.30 16.66 -14.78
N ARG A 631 -11.76 17.06 -15.96
CA ARG A 631 -13.04 16.65 -16.55
C ARG A 631 -13.21 15.13 -16.67
N LEU A 632 -12.14 14.38 -16.95
CA LEU A 632 -12.21 12.91 -17.04
C LEU A 632 -12.56 12.29 -15.70
N TRP A 633 -11.93 12.75 -14.61
CA TRP A 633 -12.21 12.29 -13.24
C TRP A 633 -13.59 12.73 -12.77
N GLU A 634 -14.04 13.93 -13.15
CA GLU A 634 -15.39 14.42 -12.88
C GLU A 634 -16.46 13.55 -13.53
N GLN A 635 -16.30 13.20 -14.80
CA GLN A 635 -17.23 12.33 -15.53
C GLN A 635 -17.34 10.96 -14.88
N GLU A 636 -16.21 10.37 -14.46
CA GLU A 636 -16.22 9.09 -13.75
C GLU A 636 -16.98 9.21 -12.41
N LEU A 637 -16.73 10.26 -11.62
CA LEU A 637 -17.44 10.51 -10.38
C LEU A 637 -18.95 10.74 -10.57
N GLN A 638 -19.35 11.40 -11.67
CA GLN A 638 -20.76 11.58 -11.99
C GLN A 638 -21.47 10.28 -12.34
N SER A 639 -20.75 9.31 -12.92
CA SER A 639 -21.28 7.99 -13.29
C SER A 639 -21.43 7.00 -12.12
N LEU A 640 -20.93 7.34 -10.93
CA LEU A 640 -21.09 6.58 -9.68
C LEU A 640 -22.46 6.91 -9.03
#